data_c2090c5246059128d18353552f4f768f
#
_entry.id   c2090c5246059128d18353552f4f768f
#
_cell.length_a   1.000
_cell.length_b   1.000
_cell.length_c   1.000
_cell.angle_alpha   90.00
_cell.angle_beta   90.00
_cell.angle_gamma   90.00
#
_symmetry.space_group_name_H-M   'P 1'
#
loop_
_entity.id
_entity.type
_entity.pdbx_description
1 polymer ?
#
loop_
_entity_poly.entity_id
_entity_poly.type
_entity_poly.pdbx_seq_one_letter_code
_entity_poly.pdbx_strand_id
1 'polypeptide(L)'
;MKYDHKQVEKKWQDIWDEKQCFKAENGSDKEKFYALVEFPYPSGQGLHVGHPRSYTALDIVARKKRMQGYNVLYPMGWDAFGLPTENFAIKNHVHPAEVTKKNIARFKSQLKSLGLSFDWSREINTTDPSYYKWTQWIFLQLFKKGLAYKKEMSVNWCTSCKCVLANEEVVNGVCERCGSEVVHKTKSQWMLAITKYAQRLIDDLDDVNYIERVKIQQKNWIGRSTGAEVDFKTTEGDTLTVYTTRPDTLFGATYMVISPEHPMIEQWADKLNNIADVRAYREEAARKPDFERTELNKDKTGVKLEGVAAINPVNGKQIPIFVSDYVLMGYGTGAIMAVPAHDDRDWEFAKKFGCEIIEVVSGGEDVQKAAFTAKDETGILVNSDFLNGKTVKDAIPAMIEWLGEKGIGRAKVQYKLRDWVFSRQRYWGEPIPIVKCDKCGYVPLPEDQLPLELPNVHTYEPTDNGESPLAHMTDWVNTTCPCCGGPAKRETDTMPQWAGSSWYFLRYMDPHNDKALASKEALEYWSPVDWYNGGMEHTTLHLLYSRFWHKFLYDIGVVPTKEPYAKRTSHGMILGENGEKMSKSRGNVVNPDEIVDTYGADTMRLYEMFIGDFEKAAPWSPKSIKGCRRFLERVWSLAEKVQDGDEYSKEHEALMHRTIKKVGEDADSLKANTAIAALMTMLNEFYDKGVNKAEYKTFLALLNPFAPHITEELWQQLGETGLLSVAPWPAYDEAKTVESTVEMAVQVNGKLKGTIKLAADADKQAAIDAALAEEKVQHAIEGKQIVKQIVVPGKIVNLVVK
;
A
#
# COMPACT_ATOMS: atom_id res chain seq x y z
N MET A 1 -31.08 -33.27 2.90
CA MET A 1 -29.72 -33.86 2.99
C MET A 1 -28.82 -32.99 3.86
N LYS A 2 -27.89 -33.54 4.65
CA LYS A 2 -26.97 -32.74 5.46
C LYS A 2 -25.90 -32.08 4.55
N TYR A 3 -25.61 -30.81 4.75
CA TYR A 3 -24.56 -30.11 4.02
C TYR A 3 -23.16 -30.66 4.38
N ASP A 4 -22.51 -31.31 3.43
CA ASP A 4 -21.14 -31.81 3.50
C ASP A 4 -20.22 -30.91 2.66
N HIS A 5 -19.58 -29.92 3.32
CA HIS A 5 -18.72 -28.97 2.65
C HIS A 5 -17.52 -29.64 1.98
N LYS A 6 -16.93 -30.71 2.57
CA LYS A 6 -15.74 -31.34 1.99
C LYS A 6 -16.01 -31.94 0.61
N GLN A 7 -17.16 -32.63 0.46
CA GLN A 7 -17.55 -33.18 -0.84
C GLN A 7 -17.90 -32.08 -1.85
N VAL A 8 -18.70 -31.11 -1.44
CA VAL A 8 -19.16 -30.02 -2.30
C VAL A 8 -17.97 -29.15 -2.78
N GLU A 9 -17.11 -28.73 -1.88
CA GLU A 9 -15.96 -27.89 -2.21
C GLU A 9 -14.99 -28.60 -3.15
N LYS A 10 -14.62 -29.83 -2.85
CA LYS A 10 -13.72 -30.63 -3.71
C LYS A 10 -14.30 -30.80 -5.13
N LYS A 11 -15.59 -31.18 -5.24
CA LYS A 11 -16.28 -31.34 -6.52
C LYS A 11 -16.18 -30.08 -7.40
N TRP A 12 -16.49 -28.92 -6.84
CA TRP A 12 -16.54 -27.70 -7.62
C TRP A 12 -15.16 -27.14 -7.95
N GLN A 13 -14.18 -27.29 -7.06
CA GLN A 13 -12.78 -26.95 -7.36
C GLN A 13 -12.26 -27.77 -8.55
N ASP A 14 -12.53 -29.07 -8.58
CA ASP A 14 -12.13 -29.93 -9.70
C ASP A 14 -12.81 -29.54 -11.01
N ILE A 15 -14.12 -29.20 -10.98
CA ILE A 15 -14.86 -28.76 -12.15
C ILE A 15 -14.32 -27.42 -12.70
N TRP A 16 -14.02 -26.45 -11.81
CA TRP A 16 -13.46 -25.16 -12.24
C TRP A 16 -12.07 -25.30 -12.82
N ASP A 17 -11.23 -26.17 -12.26
CA ASP A 17 -9.89 -26.46 -12.78
C ASP A 17 -9.98 -27.14 -14.16
N GLU A 18 -10.82 -28.15 -14.29
CA GLU A 18 -11.00 -28.89 -15.57
C GLU A 18 -11.53 -27.99 -16.68
N LYS A 19 -12.55 -27.21 -16.40
CA LYS A 19 -13.17 -26.31 -17.39
C LYS A 19 -12.43 -25.01 -17.61
N GLN A 20 -11.41 -24.69 -16.81
CA GLN A 20 -10.67 -23.41 -16.84
C GLN A 20 -11.59 -22.18 -16.94
N CYS A 21 -12.69 -22.18 -16.19
CA CYS A 21 -13.77 -21.19 -16.34
C CYS A 21 -13.39 -19.77 -15.90
N PHE A 22 -12.22 -19.59 -15.28
CA PHE A 22 -11.70 -18.29 -14.84
C PHE A 22 -10.55 -17.77 -15.73
N LYS A 23 -10.28 -18.45 -16.84
CA LYS A 23 -9.24 -18.05 -17.78
C LYS A 23 -9.60 -16.75 -18.49
N ALA A 24 -8.67 -15.79 -18.47
CA ALA A 24 -8.77 -14.55 -19.22
C ALA A 24 -8.17 -14.70 -20.62
N GLU A 25 -8.74 -14.01 -21.60
CA GLU A 25 -8.32 -14.09 -23.00
C GLU A 25 -7.71 -12.76 -23.45
N ASN A 26 -6.56 -12.82 -24.15
CA ASN A 26 -6.01 -11.66 -24.82
C ASN A 26 -6.76 -11.38 -26.13
N GLY A 27 -6.97 -10.10 -26.45
CA GLY A 27 -7.64 -9.71 -27.69
C GLY A 27 -9.13 -10.05 -27.75
N SER A 28 -9.79 -10.17 -26.60
CA SER A 28 -11.23 -10.34 -26.50
C SER A 28 -11.97 -9.06 -26.90
N ASP A 29 -13.14 -9.20 -27.54
CA ASP A 29 -14.06 -8.06 -27.81
C ASP A 29 -14.81 -7.59 -26.55
N LYS A 30 -14.73 -8.33 -25.45
CA LYS A 30 -15.34 -7.97 -24.17
C LYS A 30 -14.57 -6.85 -23.51
N GLU A 31 -15.28 -6.01 -22.76
CA GLU A 31 -14.64 -5.05 -21.86
C GLU A 31 -13.79 -5.78 -20.82
N LYS A 32 -12.55 -5.30 -20.61
CA LYS A 32 -11.61 -5.92 -19.68
C LYS A 32 -11.86 -5.48 -18.25
N PHE A 33 -11.57 -6.34 -17.32
CA PHE A 33 -11.41 -5.99 -15.90
C PHE A 33 -10.22 -6.72 -15.32
N TYR A 34 -9.19 -5.97 -14.95
CA TYR A 34 -7.99 -6.50 -14.34
C TYR A 34 -8.01 -6.25 -12.83
N ALA A 35 -8.34 -7.27 -12.05
CA ALA A 35 -8.25 -7.29 -10.59
C ALA A 35 -6.88 -7.84 -10.16
N LEU A 36 -6.19 -7.11 -9.30
CA LEU A 36 -4.87 -7.49 -8.82
C LEU A 36 -4.81 -7.49 -7.28
N VAL A 37 -4.28 -8.55 -6.72
CA VAL A 37 -3.86 -8.61 -5.31
C VAL A 37 -2.35 -8.75 -5.22
N GLU A 38 -1.76 -8.33 -4.13
CA GLU A 38 -0.34 -8.57 -3.89
C GLU A 38 -0.06 -10.07 -3.85
N PHE A 39 0.85 -10.52 -4.71
CA PHE A 39 1.23 -11.92 -4.72
C PHE A 39 2.05 -12.25 -3.45
N PRO A 40 1.83 -13.44 -2.86
CA PRO A 40 2.45 -13.76 -1.60
C PRO A 40 3.93 -14.10 -1.74
N TYR A 41 4.67 -13.86 -0.67
CA TYR A 41 6.00 -14.42 -0.46
C TYR A 41 5.85 -15.84 0.13
N PRO A 42 6.19 -16.91 -0.60
CA PRO A 42 5.96 -18.27 -0.16
C PRO A 42 6.97 -18.69 0.92
N SER A 43 6.77 -18.23 2.15
CA SER A 43 7.63 -18.50 3.28
C SER A 43 7.09 -19.58 4.21
N GLY A 44 7.93 -20.55 4.57
CA GLY A 44 7.74 -21.45 5.70
C GLY A 44 6.45 -22.26 5.68
N GLN A 45 5.54 -22.04 6.65
CA GLN A 45 4.43 -22.95 6.96
C GLN A 45 3.14 -22.75 6.17
N GLY A 46 3.13 -21.87 5.17
CA GLY A 46 1.94 -21.54 4.39
C GLY A 46 1.27 -20.22 4.82
N LEU A 47 0.03 -20.04 4.34
CA LEU A 47 -0.80 -18.87 4.64
C LEU A 47 -1.23 -18.86 6.11
N HIS A 48 -1.49 -17.67 6.65
CA HIS A 48 -2.30 -17.47 7.85
C HIS A 48 -3.61 -16.78 7.46
N VAL A 49 -4.61 -16.78 8.34
CA VAL A 49 -5.97 -16.26 8.07
C VAL A 49 -6.01 -14.78 7.65
N GLY A 50 -4.96 -14.00 7.82
CA GLY A 50 -4.91 -12.62 7.32
C GLY A 50 -4.74 -12.49 5.80
N HIS A 51 -4.16 -13.49 5.12
CA HIS A 51 -3.98 -13.46 3.67
C HIS A 51 -5.30 -13.57 2.89
N PRO A 52 -6.22 -14.51 3.22
CA PRO A 52 -7.46 -14.68 2.48
C PRO A 52 -8.36 -13.45 2.46
N ARG A 53 -8.25 -12.54 3.43
CA ARG A 53 -9.08 -11.33 3.49
C ARG A 53 -8.96 -10.49 2.22
N SER A 54 -7.72 -10.17 1.82
CA SER A 54 -7.45 -9.41 0.59
C SER A 54 -7.89 -10.16 -0.67
N TYR A 55 -7.57 -11.45 -0.72
CA TYR A 55 -7.86 -12.30 -1.88
C TYR A 55 -9.35 -12.50 -2.07
N THR A 56 -10.09 -12.79 -1.00
CA THR A 56 -11.54 -12.98 -1.05
C THR A 56 -12.27 -11.70 -1.45
N ALA A 57 -11.84 -10.55 -0.96
CA ALA A 57 -12.48 -9.28 -1.28
C ALA A 57 -12.46 -8.98 -2.79
N LEU A 58 -11.29 -9.10 -3.44
CA LEU A 58 -11.22 -8.90 -4.89
C LEU A 58 -11.76 -10.07 -5.69
N ASP A 59 -11.78 -11.29 -5.14
CA ASP A 59 -12.47 -12.42 -5.77
C ASP A 59 -13.98 -12.17 -5.90
N ILE A 60 -14.60 -11.58 -4.89
CA ILE A 60 -16.00 -11.16 -4.95
C ILE A 60 -16.25 -10.20 -6.11
N VAL A 61 -15.40 -9.18 -6.25
CA VAL A 61 -15.48 -8.22 -7.36
C VAL A 61 -15.25 -8.92 -8.70
N ALA A 62 -14.20 -9.75 -8.79
CA ALA A 62 -13.85 -10.48 -10.01
C ALA A 62 -14.98 -11.41 -10.48
N ARG A 63 -15.61 -12.16 -9.56
CA ARG A 63 -16.77 -13.02 -9.85
C ARG A 63 -17.96 -12.22 -10.33
N LYS A 64 -18.31 -11.14 -9.62
CA LYS A 64 -19.39 -10.25 -10.05
C LYS A 64 -19.12 -9.68 -11.44
N LYS A 65 -17.91 -9.20 -11.74
CA LYS A 65 -17.54 -8.67 -13.06
C LYS A 65 -17.66 -9.73 -14.18
N ARG A 66 -17.29 -10.99 -13.93
CA ARG A 66 -17.53 -12.07 -14.90
C ARG A 66 -19.02 -12.27 -15.16
N MET A 67 -19.84 -12.29 -14.10
CA MET A 67 -21.30 -12.37 -14.23
C MET A 67 -21.91 -11.17 -14.98
N GLN A 68 -21.23 -10.01 -14.95
CA GLN A 68 -21.59 -8.82 -15.73
C GLN A 68 -21.09 -8.86 -17.19
N GLY A 69 -20.38 -9.93 -17.59
CA GLY A 69 -19.92 -10.14 -18.95
C GLY A 69 -18.53 -9.62 -19.28
N TYR A 70 -17.78 -9.11 -18.29
CA TYR A 70 -16.39 -8.67 -18.48
C TYR A 70 -15.45 -9.85 -18.76
N ASN A 71 -14.39 -9.56 -19.52
CA ASN A 71 -13.21 -10.41 -19.57
C ASN A 71 -12.32 -10.08 -18.37
N VAL A 72 -12.31 -10.97 -17.38
CA VAL A 72 -11.66 -10.69 -16.09
C VAL A 72 -10.31 -11.39 -15.99
N LEU A 73 -9.26 -10.58 -15.78
CA LEU A 73 -7.93 -11.07 -15.40
C LEU A 73 -7.79 -10.97 -13.88
N TYR A 74 -7.75 -12.11 -13.20
CA TYR A 74 -7.46 -12.22 -11.77
C TYR A 74 -6.38 -13.27 -11.57
N PRO A 75 -5.09 -12.87 -11.66
CA PRO A 75 -3.95 -13.78 -11.66
C PRO A 75 -3.38 -14.00 -10.28
N MET A 76 -2.53 -15.03 -10.16
CA MET A 76 -1.75 -15.33 -8.97
C MET A 76 -0.35 -15.81 -9.35
N GLY A 77 0.64 -15.54 -8.50
CA GLY A 77 2.03 -15.92 -8.67
C GLY A 77 2.81 -15.81 -7.36
N TRP A 78 4.14 -15.84 -7.47
CA TRP A 78 5.03 -16.02 -6.32
C TRP A 78 6.18 -15.01 -6.35
N ASP A 79 6.24 -14.19 -5.30
CA ASP A 79 7.41 -13.35 -5.01
C ASP A 79 8.37 -14.18 -4.17
N ALA A 80 9.30 -14.89 -4.82
CA ALA A 80 9.98 -16.02 -4.21
C ALA A 80 11.47 -15.83 -3.96
N PHE A 81 12.09 -14.77 -4.48
CA PHE A 81 13.44 -14.36 -4.08
C PHE A 81 13.46 -13.67 -2.71
N GLY A 82 14.60 -13.61 -2.07
CA GLY A 82 14.81 -12.80 -0.89
C GLY A 82 15.25 -13.54 0.38
N LEU A 83 15.52 -12.76 1.40
CA LEU A 83 16.18 -13.17 2.64
C LEU A 83 15.46 -14.26 3.47
N PRO A 84 14.12 -14.26 3.60
CA PRO A 84 13.48 -15.26 4.47
C PRO A 84 13.69 -16.70 4.00
N THR A 85 13.58 -16.95 2.69
CA THR A 85 13.82 -18.28 2.12
C THR A 85 15.30 -18.65 2.19
N GLU A 86 16.20 -17.71 1.88
CA GLU A 86 17.63 -17.95 1.94
C GLU A 86 18.10 -18.25 3.38
N ASN A 87 17.69 -17.47 4.36
CA ASN A 87 18.03 -17.69 5.77
C ASN A 87 17.48 -19.04 6.29
N PHE A 88 16.27 -19.42 5.88
CA PHE A 88 15.72 -20.72 6.20
C PHE A 88 16.54 -21.85 5.56
N ALA A 89 16.92 -21.68 4.30
CA ALA A 89 17.68 -22.67 3.55
C ALA A 89 19.08 -22.87 4.15
N ILE A 90 19.78 -21.79 4.52
CA ILE A 90 21.08 -21.85 5.21
C ILE A 90 20.94 -22.60 6.54
N LYS A 91 19.96 -22.22 7.37
CA LYS A 91 19.75 -22.86 8.68
C LYS A 91 19.46 -24.36 8.59
N ASN A 92 18.84 -24.81 7.50
CA ASN A 92 18.44 -26.22 7.33
C ASN A 92 19.34 -26.97 6.35
N HIS A 93 20.42 -26.37 5.88
CA HIS A 93 21.39 -26.96 4.93
C HIS A 93 20.73 -27.52 3.65
N VAL A 94 19.78 -26.77 3.08
CA VAL A 94 19.06 -27.10 1.85
C VAL A 94 19.22 -25.96 0.83
N HIS A 95 19.04 -26.27 -0.47
CA HIS A 95 19.10 -25.22 -1.50
C HIS A 95 17.80 -24.37 -1.49
N PRO A 96 17.88 -23.02 -1.60
CA PRO A 96 16.71 -22.16 -1.54
C PRO A 96 15.67 -22.42 -2.64
N ALA A 97 16.09 -22.89 -3.82
CA ALA A 97 15.16 -23.30 -4.88
C ALA A 97 14.25 -24.47 -4.49
N GLU A 98 14.77 -25.44 -3.72
CA GLU A 98 13.96 -26.58 -3.24
C GLU A 98 12.92 -26.14 -2.20
N VAL A 99 13.35 -25.25 -1.28
CA VAL A 99 12.48 -24.63 -0.30
C VAL A 99 11.37 -23.86 -0.98
N THR A 100 11.73 -23.03 -1.96
CA THR A 100 10.79 -22.23 -2.77
C THR A 100 9.76 -23.13 -3.46
N LYS A 101 10.20 -24.19 -4.15
CA LYS A 101 9.30 -25.13 -4.85
C LYS A 101 8.30 -25.78 -3.89
N LYS A 102 8.76 -26.23 -2.73
CA LYS A 102 7.91 -26.83 -1.69
C LYS A 102 6.90 -25.84 -1.14
N ASN A 103 7.35 -24.63 -0.83
CA ASN A 103 6.48 -23.59 -0.28
C ASN A 103 5.43 -23.12 -1.29
N ILE A 104 5.80 -22.93 -2.56
CA ILE A 104 4.85 -22.60 -3.64
C ILE A 104 3.76 -23.67 -3.75
N ALA A 105 4.12 -24.95 -3.77
CA ALA A 105 3.15 -26.05 -3.83
C ALA A 105 2.16 -26.00 -2.65
N ARG A 106 2.65 -25.70 -1.45
CA ARG A 106 1.83 -25.54 -0.25
C ARG A 106 0.87 -24.38 -0.34
N PHE A 107 1.37 -23.18 -0.69
CA PHE A 107 0.54 -21.97 -0.85
C PHE A 107 -0.51 -22.15 -1.93
N LYS A 108 -0.13 -22.72 -3.08
CA LYS A 108 -1.06 -23.00 -4.18
C LYS A 108 -2.19 -23.93 -3.77
N SER A 109 -1.88 -25.00 -3.02
CA SER A 109 -2.89 -25.90 -2.48
C SER A 109 -3.87 -25.17 -1.55
N GLN A 110 -3.37 -24.32 -0.66
CA GLN A 110 -4.20 -23.52 0.25
C GLN A 110 -5.09 -22.52 -0.50
N LEU A 111 -4.54 -21.80 -1.49
CA LEU A 111 -5.32 -20.84 -2.29
C LEU A 111 -6.42 -21.53 -3.12
N LYS A 112 -6.12 -22.70 -3.67
CA LYS A 112 -7.13 -23.51 -4.40
C LYS A 112 -8.23 -24.01 -3.47
N SER A 113 -7.90 -24.44 -2.26
CA SER A 113 -8.89 -24.90 -1.29
C SER A 113 -9.88 -23.82 -0.85
N LEU A 114 -9.50 -22.54 -0.97
CA LEU A 114 -10.38 -21.39 -0.70
C LEU A 114 -11.37 -21.10 -1.85
N GLY A 115 -11.26 -21.78 -2.99
CA GLY A 115 -12.14 -21.58 -4.14
C GLY A 115 -12.01 -20.21 -4.78
N LEU A 116 -10.84 -19.59 -4.71
CA LEU A 116 -10.57 -18.31 -5.35
C LEU A 116 -10.53 -18.43 -6.88
N SER A 117 -11.12 -17.49 -7.58
CA SER A 117 -11.27 -17.53 -9.05
C SER A 117 -10.03 -17.02 -9.79
N PHE A 118 -8.84 -17.42 -9.34
CA PHE A 118 -7.60 -17.07 -10.01
C PHE A 118 -7.45 -17.75 -11.37
N ASP A 119 -6.91 -17.02 -12.33
CA ASP A 119 -6.47 -17.59 -13.61
C ASP A 119 -5.07 -18.21 -13.45
N TRP A 120 -5.02 -19.48 -13.12
CA TRP A 120 -3.77 -20.23 -12.93
C TRP A 120 -2.96 -20.43 -14.21
N SER A 121 -3.55 -20.20 -15.41
CA SER A 121 -2.78 -20.19 -16.66
C SER A 121 -1.81 -19.03 -16.77
N ARG A 122 -1.97 -18.02 -15.91
CA ARG A 122 -1.13 -16.81 -15.82
C ARG A 122 -0.16 -16.83 -14.64
N GLU A 123 0.03 -17.99 -14.01
CA GLU A 123 0.95 -18.15 -12.88
C GLU A 123 2.37 -17.74 -13.24
N ILE A 124 3.00 -16.95 -12.37
CA ILE A 124 4.40 -16.53 -12.50
C ILE A 124 5.17 -16.80 -11.22
N ASN A 125 6.50 -16.91 -11.36
CA ASN A 125 7.43 -17.09 -10.25
C ASN A 125 8.66 -16.21 -10.49
N THR A 126 8.93 -15.30 -9.59
CA THR A 126 10.07 -14.35 -9.73
C THR A 126 11.43 -15.05 -9.76
N THR A 127 11.54 -16.27 -9.25
CA THR A 127 12.77 -17.07 -9.30
C THR A 127 12.95 -17.86 -10.59
N ASP A 128 11.97 -17.84 -11.49
CA ASP A 128 12.08 -18.49 -12.79
C ASP A 128 12.97 -17.67 -13.73
N PRO A 129 13.98 -18.25 -14.38
CA PRO A 129 14.83 -17.54 -15.35
C PRO A 129 14.03 -16.87 -16.49
N SER A 130 12.91 -17.46 -16.92
CA SER A 130 12.03 -16.87 -17.93
C SER A 130 11.32 -15.60 -17.44
N TYR A 131 11.17 -15.44 -16.13
CA TYR A 131 10.65 -14.22 -15.50
C TYR A 131 11.75 -13.20 -15.26
N TYR A 132 12.82 -13.54 -14.52
CA TYR A 132 13.81 -12.55 -14.13
C TYR A 132 14.74 -12.11 -15.30
N LYS A 133 14.74 -12.81 -16.43
CA LYS A 133 15.27 -12.29 -17.70
C LYS A 133 14.77 -10.87 -17.96
N TRP A 134 13.50 -10.62 -17.74
CA TRP A 134 12.88 -9.32 -18.01
C TRP A 134 13.10 -8.31 -16.89
N THR A 135 13.25 -8.74 -15.63
CA THR A 135 13.77 -7.89 -14.56
C THR A 135 15.17 -7.36 -14.91
N GLN A 136 16.04 -8.25 -15.39
CA GLN A 136 17.39 -7.92 -15.85
C GLN A 136 17.34 -6.98 -17.07
N TRP A 137 16.44 -7.23 -18.00
CA TRP A 137 16.26 -6.35 -19.17
C TRP A 137 15.85 -4.93 -18.76
N ILE A 138 14.90 -4.78 -17.84
CA ILE A 138 14.48 -3.46 -17.33
C ILE A 138 15.68 -2.75 -16.67
N PHE A 139 16.47 -3.47 -15.86
CA PHE A 139 17.69 -2.92 -15.26
C PHE A 139 18.69 -2.42 -16.32
N LEU A 140 18.88 -3.18 -17.39
CA LEU A 140 19.73 -2.76 -18.51
C LEU A 140 19.22 -1.48 -19.18
N GLN A 141 17.90 -1.35 -19.37
CA GLN A 141 17.33 -0.12 -19.93
C GLN A 141 17.54 1.07 -18.98
N LEU A 142 17.36 0.89 -17.67
CA LEU A 142 17.67 1.90 -16.66
C LEU A 142 19.15 2.31 -16.70
N PHE A 143 20.05 1.34 -16.81
CA PHE A 143 21.48 1.57 -16.93
C PHE A 143 21.83 2.37 -18.21
N LYS A 144 21.31 1.98 -19.36
CA LYS A 144 21.51 2.67 -20.66
C LYS A 144 21.03 4.13 -20.62
N LYS A 145 20.01 4.43 -19.81
CA LYS A 145 19.48 5.80 -19.62
C LYS A 145 20.15 6.56 -18.47
N GLY A 146 21.18 6.00 -17.83
CA GLY A 146 21.88 6.62 -16.72
C GLY A 146 21.05 6.75 -15.44
N LEU A 147 19.99 5.94 -15.32
CA LEU A 147 19.13 5.88 -14.13
C LEU A 147 19.58 4.79 -13.14
N ALA A 148 20.33 3.80 -13.60
CA ALA A 148 21.05 2.85 -12.76
C ALA A 148 22.53 3.20 -12.78
N TYR A 149 23.13 3.39 -11.62
CA TYR A 149 24.54 3.79 -11.47
C TYR A 149 25.16 3.21 -10.21
N LYS A 150 26.48 3.06 -10.19
CA LYS A 150 27.21 2.57 -9.02
C LYS A 150 27.91 3.73 -8.29
N LYS A 151 27.76 3.78 -6.96
CA LYS A 151 28.32 4.85 -6.13
C LYS A 151 28.81 4.28 -4.80
N GLU A 152 29.98 4.75 -4.36
CA GLU A 152 30.44 4.52 -2.99
C GLU A 152 29.77 5.51 -2.05
N MET A 153 29.15 5.00 -0.99
CA MET A 153 28.41 5.83 -0.04
C MET A 153 28.24 5.10 1.30
N SER A 154 27.89 5.87 2.33
CA SER A 154 27.41 5.33 3.59
C SER A 154 26.01 4.72 3.39
N VAL A 155 25.84 3.47 3.77
CA VAL A 155 24.61 2.69 3.61
C VAL A 155 24.19 2.05 4.92
N ASN A 156 22.90 1.77 5.04
CA ASN A 156 22.36 1.01 6.14
C ASN A 156 22.77 -0.47 6.01
N TRP A 157 23.35 -1.01 7.05
CA TRP A 157 23.81 -2.40 7.09
C TRP A 157 23.13 -3.14 8.22
N CYS A 158 22.42 -4.21 7.90
CA CYS A 158 21.85 -5.11 8.90
C CYS A 158 22.92 -6.08 9.42
N THR A 159 23.17 -6.06 10.74
CA THR A 159 24.23 -6.88 11.37
C THR A 159 23.92 -8.37 11.36
N SER A 160 22.65 -8.73 11.40
CA SER A 160 22.17 -10.12 11.37
C SER A 160 21.98 -10.66 9.94
N CYS A 161 21.33 -9.88 9.07
CA CYS A 161 21.15 -10.28 7.65
C CYS A 161 22.43 -10.17 6.84
N LYS A 162 23.43 -9.47 7.33
CA LYS A 162 24.73 -9.23 6.69
C LYS A 162 24.60 -8.69 5.25
N CYS A 163 23.71 -7.74 5.07
CA CYS A 163 23.50 -7.08 3.78
C CYS A 163 23.07 -5.61 3.96
N VAL A 164 23.21 -4.88 2.86
CA VAL A 164 22.76 -3.50 2.76
C VAL A 164 21.23 -3.44 2.66
N LEU A 165 20.65 -2.44 3.30
CA LEU A 165 19.21 -2.14 3.26
C LEU A 165 18.98 -0.79 2.61
N ALA A 166 17.88 -0.66 1.88
CA ALA A 166 17.35 0.64 1.47
C ALA A 166 16.83 1.41 2.69
N ASN A 167 16.67 2.74 2.56
CA ASN A 167 16.15 3.55 3.66
C ASN A 167 14.76 3.12 4.09
N GLU A 168 13.96 2.68 3.14
CA GLU A 168 12.59 2.19 3.32
C GLU A 168 12.50 0.87 4.10
N GLU A 169 13.59 0.11 4.15
CA GLU A 169 13.69 -1.19 4.84
C GLU A 169 14.20 -1.05 6.29
N VAL A 170 14.39 0.19 6.77
CA VAL A 170 14.81 0.50 8.15
C VAL A 170 13.69 1.20 8.90
N VAL A 171 13.22 0.58 9.97
CA VAL A 171 12.13 1.10 10.80
C VAL A 171 12.65 1.29 12.22
N ASN A 172 12.64 2.53 12.71
CA ASN A 172 13.13 2.89 14.07
C ASN A 172 14.56 2.37 14.35
N GLY A 173 15.45 2.42 13.33
CA GLY A 173 16.85 2.00 13.46
C GLY A 173 17.09 0.50 13.44
N VAL A 174 16.07 -0.29 13.21
CA VAL A 174 16.18 -1.74 13.08
C VAL A 174 15.76 -2.23 11.70
N CYS A 175 16.28 -3.38 11.31
CA CYS A 175 15.89 -4.04 10.06
C CYS A 175 14.43 -4.47 10.12
N GLU A 176 13.62 -4.03 9.17
CA GLU A 176 12.19 -4.40 9.06
C GLU A 176 11.99 -5.93 9.03
N ARG A 177 12.93 -6.66 8.45
CA ARG A 177 12.84 -8.11 8.26
C ARG A 177 13.15 -8.95 9.49
N CYS A 178 14.27 -8.63 10.17
CA CYS A 178 14.76 -9.46 11.26
C CYS A 178 14.74 -8.77 12.64
N GLY A 179 14.44 -7.47 12.70
CA GLY A 179 14.40 -6.69 13.93
C GLY A 179 15.77 -6.40 14.56
N SER A 180 16.88 -6.76 13.89
CA SER A 180 18.23 -6.53 14.37
C SER A 180 18.69 -5.10 14.13
N GLU A 181 19.64 -4.65 14.92
CA GLU A 181 20.28 -3.34 14.78
C GLU A 181 20.84 -3.10 13.39
N VAL A 182 20.63 -1.89 12.89
CA VAL A 182 21.19 -1.39 11.62
C VAL A 182 22.29 -0.40 11.92
N VAL A 183 23.46 -0.62 11.32
CA VAL A 183 24.63 0.26 11.43
C VAL A 183 25.00 0.85 10.08
N HIS A 184 25.82 1.91 10.08
CA HIS A 184 26.33 2.47 8.84
C HIS A 184 27.64 1.80 8.40
N LYS A 185 27.74 1.48 7.10
CA LYS A 185 28.99 1.03 6.46
C LYS A 185 29.19 1.79 5.14
N THR A 186 30.42 2.14 4.81
CA THR A 186 30.76 2.66 3.48
C THR A 186 30.89 1.51 2.51
N LYS A 187 30.10 1.54 1.44
CA LYS A 187 30.06 0.48 0.41
C LYS A 187 29.79 1.06 -0.97
N SER A 188 30.34 0.39 -1.97
CA SER A 188 30.00 0.63 -3.37
C SER A 188 28.68 -0.08 -3.69
N GLN A 189 27.63 0.68 -4.07
CA GLN A 189 26.26 0.20 -4.24
C GLN A 189 25.69 0.59 -5.60
N TRP A 190 24.87 -0.27 -6.17
CA TRP A 190 23.99 0.10 -7.27
C TRP A 190 22.83 0.94 -6.72
N MET A 191 22.56 2.03 -7.42
CA MET A 191 21.52 2.99 -7.11
C MET A 191 20.59 3.12 -8.30
N LEU A 192 19.30 3.27 -8.04
CA LEU A 192 18.33 3.70 -9.05
C LEU A 192 17.87 5.12 -8.76
N ALA A 193 17.93 5.98 -9.78
CA ALA A 193 17.66 7.42 -9.69
C ALA A 193 16.16 7.73 -9.62
N ILE A 194 15.46 7.18 -8.62
CA ILE A 194 14.04 7.41 -8.38
C ILE A 194 13.73 8.89 -8.12
N THR A 195 14.69 9.64 -7.58
CA THR A 195 14.55 11.08 -7.33
C THR A 195 14.28 11.90 -8.59
N LYS A 196 14.72 11.43 -9.75
CA LYS A 196 14.39 12.07 -11.05
C LYS A 196 12.91 11.97 -11.40
N TYR A 197 12.18 11.07 -10.76
CA TYR A 197 10.74 10.88 -10.91
C TYR A 197 9.93 11.46 -9.75
N ALA A 198 10.56 12.03 -8.74
CA ALA A 198 9.92 12.46 -7.50
C ALA A 198 8.71 13.38 -7.74
N GLN A 199 8.83 14.38 -8.62
CA GLN A 199 7.72 15.30 -8.93
C GLN A 199 6.56 14.56 -9.61
N ARG A 200 6.85 13.76 -10.63
CA ARG A 200 5.81 12.98 -11.34
C ARG A 200 5.13 11.95 -10.44
N LEU A 201 5.87 11.35 -9.49
CA LEU A 201 5.31 10.45 -8.49
C LEU A 201 4.31 11.16 -7.55
N ILE A 202 4.44 12.47 -7.36
CA ILE A 202 3.47 13.28 -6.61
C ILE A 202 2.31 13.70 -7.52
N ASP A 203 2.60 14.33 -8.65
CA ASP A 203 1.61 14.95 -9.53
C ASP A 203 0.60 13.94 -10.08
N ASP A 204 1.09 12.80 -10.56
CA ASP A 204 0.25 11.76 -11.15
C ASP A 204 -0.62 10.99 -10.11
N LEU A 205 -0.46 11.27 -8.80
CA LEU A 205 -1.41 10.78 -7.78
C LEU A 205 -2.80 11.42 -7.91
N ASP A 206 -2.90 12.56 -8.57
CA ASP A 206 -4.17 13.23 -8.78
C ASP A 206 -4.96 12.57 -9.93
N ASP A 207 -4.29 11.82 -10.81
CA ASP A 207 -4.90 11.11 -11.94
C ASP A 207 -5.44 9.71 -11.57
N VAL A 208 -5.21 9.23 -10.35
CA VAL A 208 -5.57 7.87 -9.91
C VAL A 208 -6.51 7.85 -8.71
N ASN A 209 -7.37 6.80 -8.67
CA ASN A 209 -8.31 6.58 -7.57
C ASN A 209 -7.68 5.71 -6.46
N TYR A 210 -6.66 6.27 -5.80
CA TYR A 210 -6.09 5.63 -4.61
C TYR A 210 -6.77 6.16 -3.35
N ILE A 211 -6.92 5.32 -2.32
CA ILE A 211 -7.42 5.80 -1.02
C ILE A 211 -6.53 6.93 -0.50
N GLU A 212 -7.14 7.96 0.09
CA GLU A 212 -6.44 9.20 0.47
C GLU A 212 -5.24 8.95 1.38
N ARG A 213 -5.35 8.00 2.29
CA ARG A 213 -4.26 7.63 3.20
C ARG A 213 -2.99 7.15 2.45
N VAL A 214 -3.14 6.44 1.34
CA VAL A 214 -2.02 6.01 0.48
C VAL A 214 -1.39 7.22 -0.20
N LYS A 215 -2.20 8.13 -0.77
CA LYS A 215 -1.71 9.36 -1.42
C LYS A 215 -0.92 10.23 -0.43
N ILE A 216 -1.47 10.45 0.76
CA ILE A 216 -0.81 11.24 1.82
C ILE A 216 0.51 10.61 2.23
N GLN A 217 0.55 9.30 2.47
CA GLN A 217 1.79 8.62 2.86
C GLN A 217 2.87 8.71 1.78
N GLN A 218 2.54 8.54 0.51
CA GLN A 218 3.50 8.69 -0.58
C GLN A 218 3.98 10.14 -0.72
N LYS A 219 3.08 11.13 -0.69
CA LYS A 219 3.44 12.54 -0.72
C LYS A 219 4.38 12.91 0.44
N ASN A 220 4.09 12.44 1.65
CA ASN A 220 4.93 12.68 2.84
C ASN A 220 6.30 11.99 2.75
N TRP A 221 6.35 10.77 2.21
CA TRP A 221 7.59 10.03 2.02
C TRP A 221 8.49 10.70 0.98
N ILE A 222 7.93 11.08 -0.17
CA ILE A 222 8.64 11.83 -1.19
C ILE A 222 9.08 13.19 -0.63
N GLY A 223 8.23 13.82 0.17
CA GLY A 223 8.56 14.98 1.00
C GLY A 223 9.03 16.16 0.19
N ARG A 224 8.23 16.57 -0.82
CA ARG A 224 8.49 17.79 -1.60
C ARG A 224 8.45 19.02 -0.71
N SER A 225 9.50 19.81 -0.78
CA SER A 225 9.58 21.11 -0.13
C SER A 225 10.03 22.17 -1.11
N THR A 226 9.47 23.37 -0.99
CA THR A 226 9.87 24.55 -1.73
C THR A 226 10.59 25.50 -0.81
N GLY A 227 11.65 26.11 -1.29
CA GLY A 227 12.46 27.03 -0.52
C GLY A 227 13.51 27.70 -1.40
N ALA A 228 14.63 28.03 -0.80
CA ALA A 228 15.76 28.64 -1.48
C ALA A 228 17.08 27.95 -1.09
N GLU A 229 17.99 27.87 -2.04
CA GLU A 229 19.40 27.75 -1.77
C GLU A 229 19.98 29.15 -1.54
N VAL A 230 20.75 29.30 -0.49
CA VAL A 230 21.38 30.59 -0.11
C VAL A 230 22.87 30.34 0.08
N ASP A 231 23.67 31.19 -0.56
CA ASP A 231 25.12 31.11 -0.54
C ASP A 231 25.69 32.04 0.54
N PHE A 232 26.26 31.42 1.57
CA PHE A 232 27.01 32.14 2.62
C PHE A 232 28.49 32.13 2.29
N LYS A 233 29.15 33.31 2.25
CA LYS A 233 30.59 33.40 2.22
C LYS A 233 31.16 33.07 3.59
N THR A 234 32.36 32.51 3.63
CA THR A 234 33.14 32.34 4.86
C THR A 234 34.19 33.43 4.96
N THR A 235 34.78 33.56 6.15
CA THR A 235 35.96 34.45 6.39
C THR A 235 37.16 34.04 5.54
N GLU A 236 37.20 32.79 5.06
CA GLU A 236 38.29 32.28 4.21
C GLU A 236 37.99 32.45 2.71
N GLY A 237 36.85 33.07 2.35
CA GLY A 237 36.44 33.32 0.97
C GLY A 237 35.67 32.16 0.30
N ASP A 238 35.53 31.01 0.95
CA ASP A 238 34.76 29.89 0.46
C ASP A 238 33.25 30.17 0.51
N THR A 239 32.46 29.32 -0.12
CA THR A 239 31.03 29.42 -0.14
C THR A 239 30.40 28.18 0.49
N LEU A 240 29.57 28.37 1.51
CA LEU A 240 28.65 27.36 2.04
C LEU A 240 27.24 27.64 1.52
N THR A 241 26.71 26.74 0.73
CA THR A 241 25.32 26.82 0.26
C THR A 241 24.42 26.09 1.24
N VAL A 242 23.37 26.73 1.73
CA VAL A 242 22.34 26.12 2.55
C VAL A 242 21.02 26.03 1.81
N TYR A 243 20.20 25.03 2.12
CA TYR A 243 18.82 24.99 1.69
C TYR A 243 17.91 25.32 2.88
N THR A 244 16.95 26.22 2.66
CA THR A 244 15.95 26.58 3.66
C THR A 244 14.56 26.70 3.04
N THR A 245 13.56 26.22 3.77
CA THR A 245 12.13 26.47 3.45
C THR A 245 11.64 27.80 4.00
N ARG A 246 12.45 28.46 4.86
CA ARG A 246 12.15 29.72 5.52
C ARG A 246 13.22 30.80 5.19
N PRO A 247 13.37 31.17 3.90
CA PRO A 247 14.32 32.22 3.56
C PRO A 247 13.94 33.60 4.14
N ASP A 248 12.66 33.82 4.45
CA ASP A 248 12.12 34.99 5.15
C ASP A 248 12.83 35.25 6.50
N THR A 249 13.32 34.22 7.18
CA THR A 249 13.95 34.33 8.48
C THR A 249 15.48 34.57 8.44
N LEU A 250 16.04 34.80 7.26
CA LEU A 250 17.50 34.88 7.05
C LEU A 250 18.18 35.97 7.91
N PHE A 251 17.47 37.07 8.21
CA PHE A 251 17.95 38.11 9.12
C PHE A 251 18.14 37.63 10.56
N GLY A 252 17.43 36.56 10.95
CA GLY A 252 17.53 35.92 12.26
C GLY A 252 18.53 34.75 12.33
N ALA A 253 19.28 34.51 11.25
CA ALA A 253 20.31 33.48 11.23
C ALA A 253 21.52 33.95 12.03
N THR A 254 21.76 33.33 13.19
CA THR A 254 22.80 33.74 14.14
C THR A 254 23.95 32.74 14.25
N TYR A 255 23.85 31.58 13.67
CA TYR A 255 24.94 30.61 13.52
C TYR A 255 24.64 29.67 12.36
N MET A 256 25.64 28.92 11.93
CA MET A 256 25.53 27.84 10.96
C MET A 256 25.93 26.53 11.58
N VAL A 257 25.36 25.44 11.06
CA VAL A 257 25.75 24.08 11.43
C VAL A 257 26.04 23.28 10.16
N ILE A 258 27.16 22.58 10.17
CA ILE A 258 27.54 21.66 9.11
C ILE A 258 27.58 20.22 9.63
N SER A 259 27.33 19.29 8.73
CA SER A 259 27.42 17.85 8.99
C SER A 259 28.85 17.46 9.41
N PRO A 260 29.03 16.48 10.33
CA PRO A 260 30.36 15.94 10.64
C PRO A 260 31.10 15.36 9.42
N GLU A 261 30.36 14.94 8.39
CA GLU A 261 30.92 14.41 7.15
C GLU A 261 31.23 15.49 6.08
N HIS A 262 30.97 16.78 6.37
CA HIS A 262 31.12 17.84 5.40
C HIS A 262 32.57 18.01 4.95
N PRO A 263 32.87 18.03 3.63
CA PRO A 263 34.24 18.03 3.11
C PRO A 263 35.01 19.28 3.44
N MET A 264 34.34 20.41 3.66
CA MET A 264 34.98 21.67 4.02
C MET A 264 35.75 21.62 5.32
N ILE A 265 35.42 20.70 6.26
CA ILE A 265 36.13 20.54 7.54
C ILE A 265 37.60 20.20 7.29
N GLU A 266 37.90 19.28 6.40
CA GLU A 266 39.28 18.91 6.07
C GLU A 266 39.96 19.97 5.19
N GLN A 267 39.22 20.70 4.35
CA GLN A 267 39.77 21.81 3.58
C GLN A 267 40.20 22.97 4.48
N TRP A 268 39.55 23.16 5.64
CA TRP A 268 39.90 24.17 6.63
C TRP A 268 40.83 23.65 7.72
N ALA A 269 41.31 22.40 7.65
CA ALA A 269 42.10 21.79 8.72
C ALA A 269 43.26 22.69 9.21
N ASP A 270 43.98 23.33 8.27
CA ASP A 270 45.11 24.24 8.59
C ASP A 270 44.67 25.63 9.12
N LYS A 271 43.37 25.94 9.04
CA LYS A 271 42.77 27.20 9.49
C LYS A 271 42.08 27.06 10.86
N LEU A 272 41.81 25.85 11.26
CA LEU A 272 41.08 25.56 12.49
C LEU A 272 42.03 25.37 13.68
N ASN A 273 41.87 26.21 14.71
CA ASN A 273 42.68 26.13 15.93
C ASN A 273 42.36 24.88 16.78
N ASN A 274 41.15 24.31 16.59
CA ASN A 274 40.64 23.15 17.36
C ASN A 274 40.33 21.93 16.49
N ILE A 275 41.05 21.73 15.39
CA ILE A 275 40.82 20.61 14.46
C ILE A 275 40.83 19.23 15.12
N ALA A 276 41.62 19.05 16.19
CA ALA A 276 41.67 17.82 16.94
C ALA A 276 40.33 17.48 17.63
N ASP A 277 39.68 18.47 18.25
CA ASP A 277 38.38 18.31 18.89
C ASP A 277 37.29 18.04 17.85
N VAL A 278 37.36 18.71 16.70
CA VAL A 278 36.44 18.52 15.59
C VAL A 278 36.55 17.09 15.04
N ARG A 279 37.75 16.55 14.85
CA ARG A 279 37.98 15.18 14.40
C ARG A 279 37.48 14.17 15.42
N ALA A 280 37.72 14.38 16.71
CA ALA A 280 37.22 13.49 17.76
C ALA A 280 35.68 13.44 17.77
N TYR A 281 35.01 14.61 17.62
CA TYR A 281 33.56 14.68 17.51
C TYR A 281 33.03 13.95 16.25
N ARG A 282 33.70 14.08 15.11
CA ARG A 282 33.35 13.36 13.88
C ARG A 282 33.40 11.84 14.07
N GLU A 283 34.41 11.34 14.73
CA GLU A 283 34.52 9.90 15.06
C GLU A 283 33.40 9.42 15.98
N GLU A 284 33.01 10.24 16.96
CA GLU A 284 31.86 9.94 17.82
C GLU A 284 30.55 9.92 17.04
N ALA A 285 30.30 10.93 16.23
CA ALA A 285 29.10 11.06 15.41
C ALA A 285 28.93 9.93 14.38
N ALA A 286 30.06 9.46 13.81
CA ALA A 286 30.06 8.35 12.84
C ALA A 286 29.58 7.01 13.42
N ARG A 287 29.57 6.85 14.76
CA ARG A 287 29.10 5.65 15.45
C ARG A 287 27.59 5.66 15.65
N LYS A 288 26.92 6.81 15.47
CA LYS A 288 25.49 6.99 15.72
C LYS A 288 24.69 6.78 14.42
N PRO A 289 23.61 5.99 14.43
CA PRO A 289 22.73 5.85 13.27
C PRO A 289 21.94 7.15 13.01
N ASP A 290 21.53 7.38 11.76
CA ASP A 290 20.87 8.62 11.33
C ASP A 290 19.58 8.91 12.12
N PHE A 291 18.80 7.86 12.49
CA PHE A 291 17.58 8.07 13.27
C PHE A 291 17.88 8.63 14.66
N GLU A 292 18.94 8.13 15.32
CA GLU A 292 19.37 8.61 16.63
C GLU A 292 19.91 10.03 16.55
N ARG A 293 20.61 10.36 15.45
CA ARG A 293 21.14 11.71 15.19
C ARG A 293 20.02 12.73 15.01
N THR A 294 18.88 12.35 14.42
CA THR A 294 17.76 13.24 14.09
C THR A 294 16.63 13.25 15.12
N GLU A 295 16.72 12.49 16.18
CA GLU A 295 15.69 12.44 17.23
C GLU A 295 15.53 13.80 17.93
N LEU A 296 14.28 14.29 18.00
CA LEU A 296 13.97 15.64 18.49
C LEU A 296 14.28 15.83 19.98
N ASN A 297 14.10 14.79 20.78
CA ASN A 297 14.26 14.84 22.24
C ASN A 297 15.70 14.56 22.73
N LYS A 298 16.64 14.47 21.80
CA LYS A 298 18.03 14.19 22.12
C LYS A 298 18.76 15.44 22.63
N ASP A 299 19.69 15.24 23.54
CA ASP A 299 20.63 16.26 23.99
C ASP A 299 21.44 16.79 22.80
N LYS A 300 21.41 18.10 22.58
CA LYS A 300 22.12 18.73 21.45
C LYS A 300 23.62 18.72 21.72
N THR A 301 24.38 18.14 20.81
CA THR A 301 25.86 18.09 20.86
C THR A 301 26.46 18.80 19.65
N GLY A 302 27.66 19.29 19.76
CA GLY A 302 28.36 19.95 18.66
C GLY A 302 29.70 20.58 19.10
N VAL A 303 30.51 20.92 18.11
CA VAL A 303 31.79 21.59 18.29
C VAL A 303 31.82 22.85 17.44
N LYS A 304 32.12 23.99 18.03
CA LYS A 304 32.33 25.24 17.32
C LYS A 304 33.64 25.18 16.53
N LEU A 305 33.64 25.61 15.28
CA LEU A 305 34.87 25.80 14.51
C LEU A 305 35.58 27.07 14.96
N GLU A 306 36.82 26.98 15.39
CA GLU A 306 37.64 28.10 15.80
C GLU A 306 38.62 28.50 14.69
N GLY A 307 38.45 29.70 14.15
CA GLY A 307 39.28 30.25 13.06
C GLY A 307 38.52 30.50 11.77
N VAL A 308 37.35 29.89 11.58
CA VAL A 308 36.48 30.08 10.40
C VAL A 308 35.08 30.45 10.85
N ALA A 309 34.49 31.48 10.21
CA ALA A 309 33.12 31.93 10.45
C ALA A 309 32.39 32.11 9.11
N ALA A 310 31.08 32.08 9.13
CA ALA A 310 30.25 32.41 7.99
C ALA A 310 29.81 33.89 8.05
N ILE A 311 29.51 34.46 6.89
CA ILE A 311 29.05 35.84 6.76
C ILE A 311 27.59 35.79 6.31
N ASN A 312 26.68 36.29 7.14
CA ASN A 312 25.27 36.34 6.79
C ASN A 312 25.06 37.31 5.60
N PRO A 313 24.53 36.85 4.46
CA PRO A 313 24.48 37.63 3.22
C PRO A 313 23.53 38.81 3.27
N VAL A 314 22.53 38.85 4.19
CA VAL A 314 21.56 39.94 4.28
C VAL A 314 22.02 41.11 5.12
N ASN A 315 22.94 40.92 6.09
CA ASN A 315 23.37 41.95 7.01
C ASN A 315 24.90 42.05 7.19
N GLY A 316 25.67 41.17 6.55
CA GLY A 316 27.13 41.18 6.60
C GLY A 316 27.74 40.73 7.95
N LYS A 317 26.94 40.32 8.92
CA LYS A 317 27.43 39.87 10.21
C LYS A 317 28.20 38.57 10.10
N GLN A 318 29.31 38.45 10.81
CA GLN A 318 30.00 37.19 10.98
C GLN A 318 29.24 36.35 12.01
N ILE A 319 28.95 35.11 11.69
CA ILE A 319 28.25 34.13 12.53
C ILE A 319 29.10 32.86 12.69
N PRO A 320 29.11 32.24 13.88
CA PRO A 320 29.90 31.04 14.11
C PRO A 320 29.37 29.85 13.30
N ILE A 321 30.29 28.94 12.95
CA ILE A 321 29.98 27.65 12.35
C ILE A 321 30.20 26.54 13.37
N PHE A 322 29.24 25.67 13.54
CA PHE A 322 29.35 24.47 14.39
C PHE A 322 29.33 23.22 13.53
N VAL A 323 29.98 22.16 14.01
CA VAL A 323 29.79 20.80 13.53
C VAL A 323 28.85 20.09 14.50
N SER A 324 27.76 19.54 14.00
CA SER A 324 26.82 18.81 14.85
C SER A 324 26.19 17.63 14.14
N ASP A 325 25.94 16.56 14.92
CA ASP A 325 25.45 15.30 14.43
C ASP A 325 23.97 15.31 13.96
N TYR A 326 23.19 16.35 14.31
CA TYR A 326 21.81 16.46 13.83
C TYR A 326 21.68 16.96 12.38
N VAL A 327 22.77 17.43 11.78
CA VAL A 327 22.83 17.76 10.34
C VAL A 327 23.39 16.57 9.58
N LEU A 328 22.62 16.10 8.60
CA LEU A 328 23.00 14.97 7.75
C LEU A 328 23.55 15.41 6.41
N MET A 329 24.67 14.84 5.96
CA MET A 329 25.25 15.13 4.64
C MET A 329 24.32 14.69 3.48
N GLY A 330 23.49 13.70 3.69
CA GLY A 330 22.55 13.18 2.69
C GLY A 330 21.25 13.99 2.55
N TYR A 331 21.07 15.04 3.34
CA TYR A 331 19.89 15.92 3.25
C TYR A 331 20.32 17.39 2.99
N GLY A 332 19.81 17.94 1.89
CA GLY A 332 20.21 19.28 1.48
C GLY A 332 21.67 19.34 1.00
N THR A 333 22.40 20.30 1.54
CA THR A 333 23.81 20.57 1.19
C THR A 333 24.79 20.09 2.26
N GLY A 334 24.30 19.45 3.34
CA GLY A 334 25.10 19.12 4.51
C GLY A 334 25.45 20.34 5.39
N ALA A 335 24.83 21.49 5.10
CA ALA A 335 24.95 22.72 5.88
C ALA A 335 23.55 23.34 6.08
N ILE A 336 23.31 23.93 7.23
CA ILE A 336 22.10 24.68 7.54
C ILE A 336 22.44 26.05 8.14
N MET A 337 21.60 27.04 7.86
CA MET A 337 21.52 28.25 8.70
C MET A 337 20.62 27.95 9.89
N ALA A 338 20.98 28.43 11.06
CA ALA A 338 20.20 28.26 12.26
C ALA A 338 19.53 29.57 12.68
N VAL A 339 18.21 29.47 12.90
CA VAL A 339 17.35 30.59 13.29
C VAL A 339 16.66 30.29 14.61
N PRO A 340 17.33 30.46 15.75
CA PRO A 340 16.85 29.98 17.03
C PRO A 340 15.56 30.63 17.53
N ALA A 341 15.22 31.81 17.06
CA ALA A 341 13.94 32.43 17.40
C ALA A 341 12.72 31.71 16.76
N HIS A 342 12.92 30.93 15.68
CA HIS A 342 11.85 30.38 14.84
C HIS A 342 11.97 28.88 14.52
N ASP A 343 12.91 28.17 15.15
CA ASP A 343 13.05 26.71 15.09
C ASP A 343 13.37 26.15 16.48
N ASP A 344 12.61 25.14 16.93
CA ASP A 344 12.75 24.58 18.27
C ASP A 344 14.14 23.92 18.49
N ARG A 345 14.69 23.26 17.50
CA ARG A 345 15.99 22.58 17.56
C ARG A 345 17.12 23.60 17.64
N ASP A 346 17.02 24.66 16.85
CA ASP A 346 17.99 25.73 16.83
C ASP A 346 17.94 26.52 18.13
N TRP A 347 16.74 26.69 18.72
CA TRP A 347 16.54 27.35 20.00
C TRP A 347 17.23 26.58 21.14
N GLU A 348 17.01 25.26 21.25
CA GLU A 348 17.65 24.41 22.26
C GLU A 348 19.18 24.43 22.12
N PHE A 349 19.67 24.34 20.88
CA PHE A 349 21.10 24.41 20.59
C PHE A 349 21.68 25.79 20.99
N ALA A 350 21.00 26.88 20.59
CA ALA A 350 21.42 28.24 20.92
C ALA A 350 21.50 28.48 22.44
N LYS A 351 20.51 27.97 23.19
CA LYS A 351 20.53 28.06 24.68
C LYS A 351 21.70 27.31 25.28
N LYS A 352 22.02 26.13 24.76
CA LYS A 352 23.13 25.30 25.25
C LYS A 352 24.49 25.91 24.95
N PHE A 353 24.68 26.45 23.75
CA PHE A 353 25.98 26.96 23.27
C PHE A 353 26.12 28.48 23.38
N GLY A 354 25.12 29.17 23.93
CA GLY A 354 25.18 30.62 24.18
C GLY A 354 25.12 31.46 22.88
N CYS A 355 24.41 30.98 21.87
CA CYS A 355 24.22 31.75 20.63
C CYS A 355 23.12 32.81 20.77
N GLU A 356 23.22 33.89 19.98
CA GLU A 356 22.24 34.96 19.97
C GLU A 356 20.88 34.48 19.42
N ILE A 357 19.76 34.94 20.01
CA ILE A 357 18.40 34.65 19.58
C ILE A 357 17.75 35.96 19.18
N ILE A 358 17.47 36.13 17.87
CA ILE A 358 16.92 37.35 17.29
C ILE A 358 15.53 37.07 16.72
N GLU A 359 14.51 37.73 17.25
CA GLU A 359 13.15 37.68 16.71
C GLU A 359 13.10 38.37 15.35
N VAL A 360 12.61 37.67 14.33
CA VAL A 360 12.39 38.20 12.98
C VAL A 360 10.98 37.98 12.47
N VAL A 361 10.18 37.18 13.20
CA VAL A 361 8.74 37.02 12.95
C VAL A 361 8.01 37.24 14.26
N SER A 362 7.17 38.26 14.32
CA SER A 362 6.36 38.60 15.49
C SER A 362 5.00 37.86 15.44
N GLY A 363 4.38 37.71 16.61
CA GLY A 363 3.05 37.09 16.74
C GLY A 363 3.01 35.94 17.74
N GLY A 364 4.16 35.56 18.30
CA GLY A 364 4.29 34.58 19.35
C GLY A 364 4.57 35.16 20.73
N GLU A 365 4.95 34.30 21.67
CA GLU A 365 5.48 34.68 22.97
C GLU A 365 6.96 35.13 22.86
N ASP A 366 7.52 35.56 23.98
CA ASP A 366 8.92 35.97 24.07
C ASP A 366 9.89 34.87 23.57
N VAL A 367 10.55 35.13 22.46
CA VAL A 367 11.48 34.19 21.81
C VAL A 367 12.67 33.80 22.69
N GLN A 368 12.94 34.56 23.79
CA GLN A 368 13.94 34.18 24.78
C GLN A 368 13.48 33.04 25.67
N LYS A 369 12.18 32.77 25.74
CA LYS A 369 11.59 31.67 26.54
C LYS A 369 11.30 30.44 25.73
N ALA A 370 10.87 30.61 24.47
CA ALA A 370 10.60 29.51 23.55
C ALA A 370 10.64 30.01 22.09
N ALA A 371 10.94 29.12 21.15
CA ALA A 371 10.89 29.46 19.73
C ALA A 371 9.43 29.73 19.26
N PHE A 372 9.26 30.73 18.41
CA PHE A 372 8.00 30.94 17.69
C PHE A 372 8.12 30.42 16.27
N THR A 373 7.65 29.21 15.99
CA THR A 373 7.88 28.53 14.71
C THR A 373 7.03 29.07 13.56
N ALA A 374 5.96 29.84 13.81
CA ALA A 374 5.06 30.42 12.82
C ALA A 374 4.66 29.45 11.69
N LYS A 375 4.31 28.20 12.07
CA LYS A 375 3.99 27.09 11.12
C LYS A 375 2.79 27.36 10.22
N ASP A 376 1.88 28.22 10.65
CA ASP A 376 0.67 28.65 9.93
C ASP A 376 0.91 29.85 9.02
N GLU A 377 2.15 30.33 8.92
CA GLU A 377 2.56 31.49 8.12
C GLU A 377 1.84 32.80 8.50
N THR A 378 1.27 32.91 9.69
CA THR A 378 0.48 34.07 10.16
C THR A 378 1.29 35.20 10.77
N GLY A 379 2.58 34.96 11.05
CA GLY A 379 3.47 35.97 11.66
C GLY A 379 3.79 37.16 10.72
N ILE A 380 4.21 38.29 11.31
CA ILE A 380 4.63 39.49 10.63
C ILE A 380 6.14 39.67 10.80
N LEU A 381 6.84 39.96 9.72
CA LEU A 381 8.29 40.15 9.73
C LEU A 381 8.66 41.45 10.48
N VAL A 382 9.65 41.32 11.36
CA VAL A 382 10.28 42.37 12.13
C VAL A 382 11.80 42.21 12.08
N ASN A 383 12.58 43.26 12.36
CA ASN A 383 14.05 43.23 12.37
C ASN A 383 14.65 42.64 11.06
N SER A 384 13.96 42.81 9.94
CA SER A 384 14.23 42.13 8.66
C SER A 384 14.29 43.10 7.47
N ASP A 385 14.70 44.36 7.71
CA ASP A 385 14.91 45.42 6.73
C ASP A 385 13.71 45.54 5.73
N PHE A 386 13.92 45.30 4.43
CA PHE A 386 12.90 45.40 3.37
C PHE A 386 11.72 44.43 3.52
N LEU A 387 11.82 43.42 4.40
CA LEU A 387 10.75 42.50 4.70
C LEU A 387 9.86 42.95 5.85
N ASN A 388 10.26 43.95 6.63
CA ASN A 388 9.48 44.43 7.79
C ASN A 388 8.03 44.75 7.42
N GLY A 389 7.09 44.30 8.21
CA GLY A 389 5.66 44.49 8.02
C GLY A 389 5.00 43.54 7.02
N LYS A 390 5.75 42.71 6.30
CA LYS A 390 5.18 41.66 5.43
C LYS A 390 4.72 40.45 6.25
N THR A 391 3.70 39.77 5.74
CA THR A 391 3.37 38.44 6.26
C THR A 391 4.47 37.44 5.88
N VAL A 392 4.58 36.31 6.62
CA VAL A 392 5.52 35.21 6.26
C VAL A 392 5.28 34.76 4.81
N LYS A 393 3.99 34.62 4.42
CA LYS A 393 3.61 34.22 3.06
C LYS A 393 4.13 35.16 1.97
N ASP A 394 4.11 36.44 2.21
CA ASP A 394 4.58 37.46 1.24
C ASP A 394 6.11 37.68 1.31
N ALA A 395 6.70 37.41 2.48
CA ALA A 395 8.14 37.58 2.71
C ALA A 395 8.99 36.48 2.06
N ILE A 396 8.50 35.25 2.03
CA ILE A 396 9.22 34.12 1.41
C ILE A 396 9.52 34.41 -0.08
N PRO A 397 8.54 34.69 -0.96
CA PRO A 397 8.82 34.97 -2.36
C PRO A 397 9.65 36.28 -2.54
N ALA A 398 9.42 37.31 -1.72
CA ALA A 398 10.18 38.56 -1.79
C ALA A 398 11.67 38.32 -1.46
N MET A 399 11.99 37.48 -0.47
CA MET A 399 13.37 37.13 -0.16
C MET A 399 14.00 36.28 -1.28
N ILE A 400 13.28 35.35 -1.88
CA ILE A 400 13.79 34.54 -2.99
C ILE A 400 14.13 35.40 -4.18
N GLU A 401 13.26 36.34 -4.53
CA GLU A 401 13.50 37.33 -5.59
C GLU A 401 14.75 38.17 -5.31
N TRP A 402 14.86 38.73 -4.11
CA TRP A 402 16.03 39.53 -3.70
C TRP A 402 17.34 38.73 -3.75
N LEU A 403 17.32 37.45 -3.28
CA LEU A 403 18.49 36.59 -3.35
C LEU A 403 18.93 36.30 -4.81
N GLY A 404 17.97 36.12 -5.70
CA GLY A 404 18.19 35.95 -7.14
C GLY A 404 18.80 37.22 -7.79
N GLU A 405 18.26 38.39 -7.50
CA GLU A 405 18.78 39.66 -7.99
C GLU A 405 20.21 39.95 -7.54
N LYS A 406 20.55 39.56 -6.29
CA LYS A 406 21.92 39.67 -5.76
C LYS A 406 22.86 38.58 -6.25
N GLY A 407 22.36 37.52 -6.91
CA GLY A 407 23.17 36.40 -7.37
C GLY A 407 23.73 35.54 -6.24
N ILE A 408 23.12 35.59 -5.06
CA ILE A 408 23.56 34.88 -3.83
C ILE A 408 22.55 33.80 -3.37
N GLY A 409 21.56 33.50 -4.19
CA GLY A 409 20.61 32.44 -3.90
C GLY A 409 19.63 32.24 -5.06
N ARG A 410 18.83 31.21 -4.96
CA ARG A 410 17.86 30.80 -5.99
C ARG A 410 16.73 29.97 -5.40
N ALA A 411 15.55 30.09 -6.01
CA ALA A 411 14.46 29.17 -5.70
C ALA A 411 14.88 27.71 -5.91
N LYS A 412 14.49 26.86 -5.02
CA LYS A 412 14.81 25.43 -5.10
C LYS A 412 13.67 24.56 -4.59
N VAL A 413 13.36 23.52 -5.34
CA VAL A 413 12.52 22.41 -4.89
C VAL A 413 13.44 21.29 -4.44
N GLN A 414 13.17 20.76 -3.26
CA GLN A 414 13.87 19.59 -2.72
C GLN A 414 12.90 18.49 -2.35
N TYR A 415 13.42 17.29 -2.26
CA TYR A 415 12.70 16.10 -1.87
C TYR A 415 13.44 15.38 -0.75
N LYS A 416 12.69 14.83 0.22
CA LYS A 416 13.25 13.93 1.24
C LYS A 416 13.64 12.56 0.65
N LEU A 417 12.91 12.14 -0.40
CA LEU A 417 13.19 10.91 -1.12
C LEU A 417 14.64 10.90 -1.59
N ARG A 418 15.31 9.78 -1.38
CA ARG A 418 16.68 9.51 -1.86
C ARG A 418 16.63 8.48 -2.97
N ASP A 419 17.71 8.40 -3.76
CA ASP A 419 17.83 7.35 -4.76
C ASP A 419 17.80 5.97 -4.10
N TRP A 420 17.19 5.04 -4.79
CA TRP A 420 16.95 3.70 -4.27
C TRP A 420 18.23 2.90 -4.21
N VAL A 421 18.65 2.49 -3.01
CA VAL A 421 19.77 1.58 -2.77
C VAL A 421 19.38 0.19 -3.23
N PHE A 422 19.92 -0.24 -4.38
CA PHE A 422 19.34 -1.34 -5.15
C PHE A 422 20.07 -2.67 -5.00
N SER A 423 21.37 -2.71 -4.77
CA SER A 423 22.10 -3.99 -4.70
C SER A 423 22.13 -4.62 -3.31
N ARG A 424 22.19 -5.97 -3.26
CA ARG A 424 22.23 -6.78 -2.05
C ARG A 424 23.39 -7.77 -2.12
N GLN A 425 24.06 -8.01 -1.00
CA GLN A 425 25.20 -8.93 -0.85
C GLN A 425 24.69 -10.30 -0.42
N ARG A 426 23.78 -10.86 -1.22
CA ARG A 426 23.12 -12.14 -0.96
C ARG A 426 23.07 -12.98 -2.23
N TYR A 427 22.96 -14.31 -2.05
CA TYR A 427 22.92 -15.26 -3.16
C TYR A 427 21.55 -15.32 -3.83
N TRP A 428 20.47 -15.41 -3.00
CA TRP A 428 19.12 -15.66 -3.49
C TRP A 428 18.41 -14.37 -3.91
N GLY A 429 18.75 -13.91 -5.10
CA GLY A 429 18.20 -12.72 -5.77
C GLY A 429 18.55 -12.72 -7.25
N GLU A 430 17.90 -11.87 -8.04
CA GLU A 430 18.19 -11.74 -9.46
C GLU A 430 19.64 -11.22 -9.66
N PRO A 431 20.47 -11.90 -10.46
CA PRO A 431 21.81 -11.40 -10.80
C PRO A 431 21.72 -10.07 -11.56
N ILE A 432 22.62 -9.16 -11.25
CA ILE A 432 22.73 -7.88 -11.97
C ILE A 432 23.53 -8.13 -13.25
N PRO A 433 22.97 -7.88 -14.45
CA PRO A 433 23.58 -8.26 -15.74
C PRO A 433 24.65 -7.26 -16.22
N ILE A 434 25.62 -7.00 -15.35
CA ILE A 434 26.75 -6.09 -15.60
C ILE A 434 28.06 -6.83 -15.37
N VAL A 435 29.05 -6.50 -16.16
CA VAL A 435 30.43 -6.94 -15.93
C VAL A 435 31.32 -5.73 -15.67
N LYS A 436 32.34 -5.91 -14.81
CA LYS A 436 33.37 -4.91 -14.54
C LYS A 436 34.64 -5.28 -15.34
N CYS A 437 35.04 -4.42 -16.22
CA CYS A 437 36.25 -4.51 -17.01
C CYS A 437 37.22 -3.39 -16.62
N ASP A 438 38.51 -3.72 -16.41
CA ASP A 438 39.51 -2.71 -16.03
C ASP A 438 39.71 -1.64 -17.11
N LYS A 439 39.48 -1.99 -18.38
CA LYS A 439 39.59 -1.07 -19.52
C LYS A 439 38.31 -0.30 -19.81
N CYS A 440 37.14 -0.97 -19.74
CA CYS A 440 35.85 -0.42 -20.20
C CYS A 440 34.95 0.06 -19.07
N GLY A 441 35.29 -0.21 -17.81
CA GLY A 441 34.44 0.09 -16.65
C GLY A 441 33.29 -0.88 -16.49
N TYR A 442 32.14 -0.41 -16.13
CA TYR A 442 30.91 -1.20 -16.03
C TYR A 442 30.26 -1.35 -17.40
N VAL A 443 30.16 -2.59 -17.87
CA VAL A 443 29.65 -2.94 -19.21
C VAL A 443 28.39 -3.79 -19.07
N PRO A 444 27.27 -3.42 -19.70
CA PRO A 444 26.05 -4.22 -19.68
C PRO A 444 26.24 -5.47 -20.52
N LEU A 445 25.63 -6.59 -20.10
CA LEU A 445 25.54 -7.78 -20.95
C LEU A 445 24.68 -7.47 -22.18
N PRO A 446 24.99 -8.06 -23.34
CA PRO A 446 24.09 -8.06 -24.50
C PRO A 446 22.72 -8.67 -24.12
N GLU A 447 21.63 -8.12 -24.66
CA GLU A 447 20.27 -8.55 -24.31
C GLU A 447 19.98 -10.00 -24.73
N ASP A 448 20.64 -10.50 -25.78
CA ASP A 448 20.57 -11.89 -26.25
C ASP A 448 21.27 -12.90 -25.33
N GLN A 449 22.07 -12.42 -24.36
CA GLN A 449 22.70 -13.25 -23.34
C GLN A 449 21.87 -13.34 -22.06
N LEU A 450 20.72 -12.72 -22.01
CA LEU A 450 19.79 -12.83 -20.89
C LEU A 450 18.93 -14.11 -21.00
N PRO A 451 18.61 -14.79 -19.90
CA PRO A 451 18.94 -14.43 -18.51
C PRO A 451 20.39 -14.78 -18.13
N LEU A 452 21.01 -13.92 -17.30
CA LEU A 452 22.17 -14.30 -16.53
C LEU A 452 21.69 -15.10 -15.32
N GLU A 453 21.94 -16.41 -15.32
CA GLU A 453 21.44 -17.30 -14.26
C GLU A 453 22.38 -17.35 -13.05
N LEU A 454 21.79 -17.60 -11.86
CA LEU A 454 22.55 -17.91 -10.65
C LEU A 454 23.31 -19.24 -10.81
N PRO A 455 24.56 -19.34 -10.32
CA PRO A 455 25.24 -20.63 -10.29
C PRO A 455 24.57 -21.57 -9.28
N ASN A 456 24.40 -22.84 -9.66
CA ASN A 456 23.85 -23.85 -8.75
C ASN A 456 24.94 -24.30 -7.77
N VAL A 457 24.86 -23.85 -6.53
CA VAL A 457 25.90 -24.06 -5.51
C VAL A 457 25.27 -24.50 -4.19
N HIS A 458 26.02 -25.25 -3.39
CA HIS A 458 25.59 -25.73 -2.08
C HIS A 458 26.05 -24.83 -0.91
N THR A 459 27.05 -23.95 -1.13
CA THR A 459 27.61 -23.06 -0.13
C THR A 459 27.43 -21.61 -0.58
N TYR A 460 26.60 -20.85 0.12
CA TYR A 460 26.25 -19.46 -0.22
C TYR A 460 25.99 -18.61 1.04
N GLU A 461 26.69 -18.91 2.13
CA GLU A 461 26.54 -18.19 3.40
C GLU A 461 27.02 -16.73 3.25
N PRO A 462 26.30 -15.76 3.85
CA PRO A 462 26.68 -14.36 3.81
C PRO A 462 27.97 -14.12 4.59
N THR A 463 28.82 -13.24 4.05
CA THR A 463 30.13 -12.94 4.61
C THR A 463 30.09 -11.81 5.64
N ASP A 464 31.01 -11.82 6.62
CA ASP A 464 31.11 -10.75 7.66
C ASP A 464 31.77 -9.47 7.12
N ASN A 465 32.58 -9.59 6.07
CA ASN A 465 33.21 -8.44 5.41
C ASN A 465 32.25 -7.67 4.50
N GLY A 466 31.05 -8.24 4.25
CA GLY A 466 30.02 -7.66 3.41
C GLY A 466 30.23 -7.80 1.91
N GLU A 467 31.05 -8.74 1.48
CA GLU A 467 31.08 -9.21 0.10
C GLU A 467 29.93 -10.19 -0.15
N SER A 468 29.42 -10.22 -1.38
CA SER A 468 28.44 -11.22 -1.77
C SER A 468 29.05 -12.63 -1.76
N PRO A 469 28.30 -13.66 -1.36
CA PRO A 469 28.74 -15.06 -1.52
C PRO A 469 29.15 -15.40 -2.95
N LEU A 470 28.53 -14.78 -3.95
CA LEU A 470 28.88 -14.96 -5.37
C LEU A 470 30.33 -14.55 -5.70
N ALA A 471 30.91 -13.62 -4.94
CA ALA A 471 32.28 -13.16 -5.15
C ALA A 471 33.34 -14.29 -5.02
N HIS A 472 33.03 -15.34 -4.26
CA HIS A 472 33.89 -16.49 -4.04
C HIS A 472 33.70 -17.60 -5.08
N MET A 473 32.76 -17.47 -6.01
CA MET A 473 32.44 -18.43 -7.07
C MET A 473 33.23 -18.09 -8.33
N THR A 474 34.55 -18.35 -8.32
CA THR A 474 35.51 -17.89 -9.33
C THR A 474 35.13 -18.30 -10.75
N ASP A 475 34.58 -19.49 -10.94
CA ASP A 475 34.19 -20.01 -12.26
C ASP A 475 32.97 -19.25 -12.83
N TRP A 476 32.13 -18.71 -11.97
CA TRP A 476 30.99 -17.89 -12.38
C TRP A 476 31.36 -16.42 -12.51
N VAL A 477 32.19 -15.89 -11.60
CA VAL A 477 32.56 -14.46 -11.55
C VAL A 477 33.45 -14.07 -12.74
N ASN A 478 34.47 -14.89 -13.08
CA ASN A 478 35.40 -14.58 -14.16
C ASN A 478 34.72 -14.78 -15.52
N THR A 479 34.85 -13.78 -16.39
CA THR A 479 34.21 -13.77 -17.70
C THR A 479 35.02 -12.90 -18.68
N THR A 480 34.51 -12.73 -19.88
CA THR A 480 35.08 -11.83 -20.89
C THR A 480 34.19 -10.57 -21.02
N CYS A 481 34.86 -9.44 -21.25
CA CYS A 481 34.18 -8.18 -21.48
C CYS A 481 33.43 -8.19 -22.83
N PRO A 482 32.11 -7.96 -22.88
CA PRO A 482 31.37 -7.90 -24.14
C PRO A 482 31.81 -6.76 -25.08
N CYS A 483 32.46 -5.73 -24.54
CA CYS A 483 32.90 -4.57 -25.29
C CYS A 483 34.28 -4.78 -25.95
N CYS A 484 35.30 -5.23 -25.19
CA CYS A 484 36.66 -5.30 -25.67
C CYS A 484 37.21 -6.73 -25.78
N GLY A 485 36.46 -7.77 -25.37
CA GLY A 485 36.90 -9.17 -25.37
C GLY A 485 37.96 -9.51 -24.32
N GLY A 486 38.41 -8.56 -23.52
CA GLY A 486 39.43 -8.78 -22.47
C GLY A 486 38.83 -9.41 -21.21
N PRO A 487 39.67 -9.75 -20.20
CA PRO A 487 39.20 -10.29 -18.93
C PRO A 487 38.24 -9.31 -18.21
N ALA A 488 37.20 -9.85 -17.63
CA ALA A 488 36.23 -9.09 -16.86
C ALA A 488 35.63 -9.94 -15.72
N LYS A 489 34.97 -9.30 -14.79
CA LYS A 489 34.26 -9.94 -13.66
C LYS A 489 32.79 -9.59 -13.69
N ARG A 490 31.93 -10.58 -13.50
CA ARG A 490 30.51 -10.34 -13.30
C ARG A 490 30.26 -9.58 -12.01
N GLU A 491 29.24 -8.75 -11.99
CA GLU A 491 28.70 -8.17 -10.75
C GLU A 491 28.28 -9.30 -9.81
N THR A 492 28.64 -9.19 -8.54
CA THR A 492 28.41 -10.25 -7.55
C THR A 492 27.26 -9.91 -6.58
N ASP A 493 26.86 -8.63 -6.52
CA ASP A 493 25.66 -8.24 -5.82
C ASP A 493 24.42 -8.69 -6.63
N THR A 494 23.33 -8.98 -5.94
CA THR A 494 22.04 -9.29 -6.55
C THR A 494 21.05 -8.14 -6.36
N MET A 495 19.98 -8.15 -7.16
CA MET A 495 18.88 -7.21 -7.01
C MET A 495 18.07 -7.50 -5.74
N PRO A 496 17.40 -6.50 -5.15
CA PRO A 496 16.51 -6.73 -4.03
C PRO A 496 15.25 -7.49 -4.49
N GLN A 497 14.56 -8.14 -3.58
CA GLN A 497 13.24 -8.77 -3.82
C GLN A 497 12.27 -7.82 -4.54
N TRP A 498 12.33 -6.52 -4.21
CA TRP A 498 11.48 -5.47 -4.80
C TRP A 498 11.67 -5.24 -6.30
N ALA A 499 12.77 -5.70 -6.89
CA ALA A 499 13.00 -5.62 -8.33
C ALA A 499 11.99 -6.49 -9.10
N GLY A 500 11.89 -7.77 -8.76
CA GLY A 500 10.94 -8.69 -9.36
C GLY A 500 9.50 -8.25 -9.15
N SER A 501 9.15 -7.76 -7.96
CA SER A 501 7.79 -7.32 -7.64
C SER A 501 7.41 -5.96 -8.25
N SER A 502 8.37 -5.19 -8.80
CA SER A 502 8.05 -3.86 -9.37
C SER A 502 7.36 -3.89 -10.73
N TRP A 503 7.26 -5.05 -11.39
CA TRP A 503 6.68 -5.14 -12.72
C TRP A 503 5.80 -6.38 -12.97
N TYR A 504 5.58 -7.23 -11.98
CA TYR A 504 4.88 -8.52 -12.09
C TYR A 504 3.47 -8.41 -12.68
N PHE A 505 2.77 -7.33 -12.41
CA PHE A 505 1.45 -7.06 -12.96
C PHE A 505 1.45 -6.95 -14.49
N LEU A 506 2.56 -6.52 -15.09
CA LEU A 506 2.74 -6.51 -16.54
C LEU A 506 2.97 -7.93 -17.08
N ARG A 507 3.76 -8.74 -16.36
CA ARG A 507 4.02 -10.13 -16.77
C ARG A 507 2.77 -10.99 -16.80
N TYR A 508 1.85 -10.79 -15.86
CA TYR A 508 0.56 -11.48 -15.87
C TYR A 508 -0.26 -11.27 -17.15
N MET A 509 -0.06 -10.14 -17.84
CA MET A 509 -0.78 -9.84 -19.09
C MET A 509 -0.37 -10.79 -20.22
N ASP A 510 0.87 -11.30 -20.20
CA ASP A 510 1.40 -12.21 -21.22
C ASP A 510 2.58 -13.04 -20.65
N PRO A 511 2.32 -13.98 -19.70
CA PRO A 511 3.36 -14.60 -18.88
C PRO A 511 4.27 -15.56 -19.64
N HIS A 512 3.86 -16.05 -20.81
CA HIS A 512 4.61 -17.01 -21.61
C HIS A 512 5.36 -16.38 -22.79
N ASN A 513 5.38 -15.05 -22.89
CA ASN A 513 6.10 -14.36 -23.94
C ASN A 513 7.62 -14.48 -23.72
N ASP A 514 8.32 -14.99 -24.72
CA ASP A 514 9.78 -15.18 -24.70
C ASP A 514 10.55 -14.07 -25.43
N LYS A 515 9.82 -13.16 -26.13
CA LYS A 515 10.38 -12.10 -26.98
C LYS A 515 10.34 -10.72 -26.30
N ALA A 516 9.41 -10.53 -25.38
CA ALA A 516 9.21 -9.30 -24.61
C ALA A 516 8.70 -9.61 -23.20
N LEU A 517 8.75 -8.64 -22.30
CA LEU A 517 8.16 -8.77 -20.96
C LEU A 517 6.65 -9.07 -21.01
N ALA A 518 5.98 -8.55 -22.02
CA ALA A 518 4.62 -8.87 -22.50
C ALA A 518 4.47 -8.29 -23.90
N SER A 519 3.54 -8.83 -24.71
CA SER A 519 3.27 -8.29 -26.05
C SER A 519 2.62 -6.90 -25.96
N LYS A 520 2.86 -6.09 -26.98
CA LYS A 520 2.29 -4.74 -27.08
C LYS A 520 0.76 -4.77 -27.00
N GLU A 521 0.15 -5.72 -27.73
CA GLU A 521 -1.28 -5.92 -27.78
C GLU A 521 -1.87 -6.26 -26.40
N ALA A 522 -1.20 -7.13 -25.64
CA ALA A 522 -1.62 -7.48 -24.29
C ALA A 522 -1.49 -6.30 -23.32
N LEU A 523 -0.39 -5.54 -23.43
CA LEU A 523 -0.18 -4.34 -22.62
C LEU A 523 -1.23 -3.26 -22.93
N GLU A 524 -1.57 -3.02 -24.21
CA GLU A 524 -2.59 -2.05 -24.62
C GLU A 524 -3.99 -2.48 -24.17
N TYR A 525 -4.30 -3.77 -24.21
CA TYR A 525 -5.62 -4.29 -23.81
C TYR A 525 -5.81 -4.26 -22.30
N TRP A 526 -4.83 -4.72 -21.50
CA TRP A 526 -4.99 -4.90 -20.07
C TRP A 526 -4.61 -3.70 -19.20
N SER A 527 -3.78 -2.77 -19.72
CA SER A 527 -3.35 -1.59 -18.92
C SER A 527 -4.42 -0.49 -18.91
N PRO A 528 -4.50 0.25 -17.79
CA PRO A 528 -3.89 -0.03 -16.49
C PRO A 528 -4.61 -1.17 -15.76
N VAL A 529 -4.02 -1.67 -14.66
CA VAL A 529 -4.76 -2.53 -13.71
C VAL A 529 -5.96 -1.75 -13.19
N ASP A 530 -7.17 -2.33 -13.28
CA ASP A 530 -8.40 -1.60 -12.93
C ASP A 530 -8.56 -1.44 -11.42
N TRP A 531 -8.24 -2.50 -10.66
CA TRP A 531 -8.33 -2.46 -9.22
C TRP A 531 -7.23 -3.28 -8.56
N TYR A 532 -6.40 -2.63 -7.77
CA TYR A 532 -5.32 -3.25 -6.99
C TYR A 532 -5.60 -3.15 -5.50
N ASN A 533 -5.56 -4.26 -4.76
CA ASN A 533 -5.68 -4.30 -3.31
C ASN A 533 -4.44 -4.89 -2.65
N GLY A 534 -3.98 -4.29 -1.56
CA GLY A 534 -2.82 -4.78 -0.82
C GLY A 534 -2.61 -4.08 0.53
N GLY A 535 -1.54 -4.46 1.24
CA GLY A 535 -1.22 -3.95 2.55
C GLY A 535 -0.77 -2.48 2.55
N MET A 536 -1.04 -1.79 3.66
CA MET A 536 -0.60 -0.39 3.85
C MET A 536 0.92 -0.28 4.02
N GLU A 537 1.57 -1.31 4.52
CA GLU A 537 3.02 -1.39 4.71
C GLU A 537 3.81 -1.22 3.40
N HIS A 538 3.20 -1.61 2.28
CA HIS A 538 3.82 -1.51 0.96
C HIS A 538 3.70 -0.14 0.29
N THR A 539 3.02 0.81 0.92
CA THR A 539 2.75 2.15 0.34
C THR A 539 4.02 2.89 -0.08
N THR A 540 5.06 2.82 0.75
CA THR A 540 6.37 3.49 0.50
C THR A 540 7.46 2.53 0.03
N LEU A 541 7.15 1.24 -0.13
CA LEU A 541 8.02 0.19 -0.63
C LEU A 541 7.59 -0.22 -2.04
N HIS A 542 6.99 -1.41 -2.18
CA HIS A 542 6.57 -1.98 -3.46
C HIS A 542 5.76 -1.02 -4.33
N LEU A 543 4.75 -0.34 -3.76
CA LEU A 543 3.86 0.54 -4.53
C LEU A 543 4.62 1.73 -5.13
N LEU A 544 5.55 2.32 -4.38
CA LEU A 544 6.38 3.43 -4.85
C LEU A 544 7.34 2.96 -5.96
N TYR A 545 8.00 1.82 -5.75
CA TYR A 545 8.95 1.27 -6.70
C TYR A 545 8.28 0.82 -8.00
N SER A 546 7.12 0.18 -7.94
CA SER A 546 6.37 -0.27 -9.11
C SER A 546 5.86 0.92 -9.94
N ARG A 547 5.44 2.01 -9.29
CA ARG A 547 5.07 3.26 -9.97
C ARG A 547 6.26 3.89 -10.68
N PHE A 548 7.42 3.92 -10.04
CA PHE A 548 8.67 4.41 -10.64
C PHE A 548 9.06 3.61 -11.88
N TRP A 549 9.11 2.29 -11.77
CA TRP A 549 9.45 1.41 -12.89
C TRP A 549 8.46 1.52 -14.04
N HIS A 550 7.18 1.61 -13.73
CA HIS A 550 6.13 1.77 -14.75
C HIS A 550 6.27 3.09 -15.50
N LYS A 551 6.51 4.20 -14.79
CA LYS A 551 6.77 5.51 -15.43
C LYS A 551 8.00 5.48 -16.33
N PHE A 552 9.04 4.81 -15.89
CA PHE A 552 10.23 4.59 -16.73
C PHE A 552 9.90 3.79 -17.98
N LEU A 553 9.16 2.69 -17.87
CA LEU A 553 8.72 1.90 -19.01
C LEU A 553 7.78 2.68 -19.95
N TYR A 554 6.97 3.58 -19.40
CA TYR A 554 6.18 4.52 -20.19
C TYR A 554 7.08 5.48 -20.99
N ASP A 555 8.08 6.04 -20.38
CA ASP A 555 9.01 7.00 -21.04
C ASP A 555 9.81 6.37 -22.18
N ILE A 556 10.09 5.07 -22.11
CA ILE A 556 10.74 4.33 -23.19
C ILE A 556 9.76 3.65 -24.17
N GLY A 557 8.45 3.92 -24.03
CA GLY A 557 7.41 3.47 -24.95
C GLY A 557 7.01 1.99 -24.85
N VAL A 558 7.28 1.32 -23.70
CA VAL A 558 6.95 -0.09 -23.48
C VAL A 558 5.52 -0.27 -23.01
N VAL A 559 5.04 0.60 -22.12
CA VAL A 559 3.68 0.56 -21.57
C VAL A 559 2.85 1.75 -22.02
N PRO A 560 1.52 1.62 -22.19
CA PRO A 560 0.69 2.67 -22.78
C PRO A 560 0.21 3.72 -21.77
N THR A 561 0.35 3.49 -20.45
CA THR A 561 -0.20 4.33 -19.40
C THR A 561 0.89 4.90 -18.50
N LYS A 562 0.67 6.11 -17.96
CA LYS A 562 1.60 6.76 -17.02
C LYS A 562 1.63 6.11 -15.64
N GLU A 563 0.48 5.54 -15.23
CA GLU A 563 0.30 4.89 -13.93
C GLU A 563 -0.05 3.40 -14.13
N PRO A 564 0.46 2.53 -13.25
CA PRO A 564 0.21 1.09 -13.36
C PRO A 564 -1.19 0.68 -12.93
N TYR A 565 -1.78 1.40 -11.98
CA TYR A 565 -3.03 1.04 -11.32
C TYR A 565 -4.00 2.21 -11.36
N ALA A 566 -5.25 1.97 -11.83
CA ALA A 566 -6.30 2.98 -11.84
C ALA A 566 -6.89 3.21 -10.44
N LYS A 567 -7.10 2.13 -9.68
CA LYS A 567 -7.67 2.17 -8.33
C LYS A 567 -6.81 1.34 -7.36
N ARG A 568 -6.52 1.90 -6.18
CA ARG A 568 -5.79 1.23 -5.10
C ARG A 568 -6.57 1.31 -3.79
N THR A 569 -6.84 0.14 -3.19
CA THR A 569 -7.44 -0.01 -1.87
C THR A 569 -6.51 -0.77 -0.95
N SER A 570 -6.76 -0.68 0.34
CA SER A 570 -6.02 -1.45 1.35
C SER A 570 -6.98 -2.08 2.35
N HIS A 571 -6.60 -3.26 2.83
CA HIS A 571 -7.37 -3.99 3.83
C HIS A 571 -6.81 -3.78 5.24
N GLY A 572 -7.69 -3.89 6.22
CA GLY A 572 -7.30 -3.92 7.62
C GLY A 572 -6.70 -5.28 8.01
N MET A 573 -5.86 -5.27 9.02
CA MET A 573 -5.16 -6.46 9.51
C MET A 573 -6.10 -7.36 10.33
N ILE A 574 -6.03 -8.68 10.15
CA ILE A 574 -6.65 -9.64 11.06
C ILE A 574 -5.71 -9.83 12.26
N LEU A 575 -6.22 -9.53 13.44
CA LEU A 575 -5.51 -9.64 14.71
C LEU A 575 -5.84 -10.98 15.38
N GLY A 576 -5.00 -11.41 16.31
CA GLY A 576 -5.30 -12.51 17.21
C GLY A 576 -6.53 -12.23 18.09
N GLU A 577 -7.03 -13.23 18.77
CA GLU A 577 -8.23 -13.13 19.64
C GLU A 577 -8.08 -12.05 20.74
N ASN A 578 -6.85 -11.79 21.16
CA ASN A 578 -6.49 -10.75 22.16
C ASN A 578 -6.33 -9.34 21.55
N GLY A 579 -6.58 -9.17 20.26
CA GLY A 579 -6.41 -7.88 19.55
C GLY A 579 -4.95 -7.53 19.18
N GLU A 580 -4.00 -8.45 19.37
CA GLU A 580 -2.61 -8.25 18.98
C GLU A 580 -2.31 -8.77 17.56
N LYS A 581 -1.28 -8.22 16.93
CA LYS A 581 -0.80 -8.71 15.63
C LYS A 581 -0.43 -10.19 15.72
N MET A 582 -0.95 -11.00 14.80
CA MET A 582 -0.55 -12.40 14.68
C MET A 582 0.92 -12.50 14.29
N SER A 583 1.68 -13.30 15.02
CA SER A 583 3.06 -13.64 14.69
C SER A 583 3.43 -15.04 15.17
N LYS A 584 4.35 -15.68 14.44
CA LYS A 584 4.86 -17.02 14.80
C LYS A 584 5.56 -17.01 16.16
N SER A 585 6.27 -15.93 16.49
CA SER A 585 6.96 -15.80 17.77
C SER A 585 6.02 -15.68 18.97
N ARG A 586 4.78 -15.23 18.75
CA ARG A 586 3.74 -15.12 19.79
C ARG A 586 2.85 -16.36 19.90
N GLY A 587 2.96 -17.30 18.95
CA GLY A 587 2.15 -18.52 18.92
C GLY A 587 0.64 -18.30 18.72
N ASN A 588 0.24 -17.12 18.20
CA ASN A 588 -1.16 -16.71 18.04
C ASN A 588 -1.64 -16.74 16.56
N VAL A 589 -0.89 -17.41 15.68
CA VAL A 589 -1.25 -17.54 14.25
C VAL A 589 -2.32 -18.61 14.09
N VAL A 590 -3.40 -18.28 13.38
CA VAL A 590 -4.46 -19.22 13.01
C VAL A 590 -4.20 -19.73 11.58
N ASN A 591 -4.19 -21.05 11.42
CA ASN A 591 -3.97 -21.71 10.14
C ASN A 591 -5.30 -21.82 9.36
N PRO A 592 -5.38 -21.31 8.13
CA PRO A 592 -6.58 -21.40 7.31
C PRO A 592 -7.02 -22.84 7.01
N ASP A 593 -6.09 -23.80 6.92
CA ASP A 593 -6.42 -25.22 6.65
C ASP A 593 -7.32 -25.82 7.74
N GLU A 594 -7.04 -25.52 9.01
CA GLU A 594 -7.85 -26.01 10.14
C GLU A 594 -9.26 -25.45 10.09
N ILE A 595 -9.40 -24.20 9.65
CA ILE A 595 -10.68 -23.53 9.51
C ILE A 595 -11.47 -24.13 8.33
N VAL A 596 -10.83 -24.32 7.19
CA VAL A 596 -11.43 -24.92 6.00
C VAL A 596 -11.84 -26.37 6.27
N ASP A 597 -10.99 -27.15 6.93
CA ASP A 597 -11.31 -28.54 7.30
C ASP A 597 -12.51 -28.66 8.25
N THR A 598 -12.59 -27.73 9.21
CA THR A 598 -13.62 -27.75 10.25
C THR A 598 -14.96 -27.16 9.78
N TYR A 599 -14.92 -26.02 9.10
CA TYR A 599 -16.11 -25.21 8.78
C TYR A 599 -16.41 -25.08 7.29
N GLY A 600 -15.43 -25.33 6.42
CA GLY A 600 -15.51 -25.15 4.98
C GLY A 600 -14.95 -23.80 4.50
N ALA A 601 -14.51 -23.78 3.24
CA ALA A 601 -13.96 -22.62 2.58
C ALA A 601 -14.99 -21.50 2.44
N ASP A 602 -16.23 -21.81 2.04
CA ASP A 602 -17.31 -20.81 1.93
C ASP A 602 -17.62 -20.15 3.27
N THR A 603 -17.56 -20.89 4.36
CA THR A 603 -17.72 -20.33 5.71
C THR A 603 -16.59 -19.39 6.07
N MET A 604 -15.36 -19.74 5.75
CA MET A 604 -14.20 -18.88 5.99
C MET A 604 -14.26 -17.60 5.16
N ARG A 605 -14.59 -17.69 3.87
CA ARG A 605 -14.77 -16.54 2.98
C ARG A 605 -15.82 -15.56 3.52
N LEU A 606 -16.99 -16.07 3.90
CA LEU A 606 -18.05 -15.26 4.51
C LEU A 606 -17.58 -14.60 5.80
N TYR A 607 -16.93 -15.34 6.67
CA TYR A 607 -16.47 -14.82 7.96
C TYR A 607 -15.43 -13.70 7.80
N GLU A 608 -14.44 -13.90 6.96
CA GLU A 608 -13.41 -12.89 6.64
C GLU A 608 -13.99 -11.57 6.13
N MET A 609 -15.11 -11.65 5.39
CA MET A 609 -15.80 -10.51 4.82
C MET A 609 -16.84 -9.90 5.78
N PHE A 610 -17.34 -10.67 6.74
CA PHE A 610 -18.38 -10.25 7.69
C PHE A 610 -17.82 -9.68 9.01
N ILE A 611 -16.55 -9.97 9.34
CA ILE A 611 -15.92 -9.65 10.62
C ILE A 611 -15.86 -8.13 10.94
N GLY A 612 -16.11 -7.25 9.97
CA GLY A 612 -16.13 -5.81 10.16
C GLY A 612 -15.84 -5.04 8.88
N ASP A 613 -15.61 -3.73 9.05
CA ASP A 613 -15.20 -2.85 7.95
C ASP A 613 -13.89 -3.37 7.31
N PHE A 614 -13.88 -3.44 5.98
CA PHE A 614 -12.75 -4.03 5.24
C PHE A 614 -11.43 -3.29 5.47
N GLU A 615 -11.46 -1.97 5.60
CA GLU A 615 -10.26 -1.14 5.79
C GLU A 615 -9.75 -1.12 7.23
N LYS A 616 -10.54 -1.64 8.20
CA LYS A 616 -10.18 -1.64 9.61
C LYS A 616 -9.63 -2.98 10.07
N ALA A 617 -8.73 -2.92 11.04
CA ALA A 617 -8.27 -4.12 11.73
C ALA A 617 -9.41 -4.75 12.55
N ALA A 618 -9.45 -6.09 12.59
CA ALA A 618 -10.46 -6.83 13.32
C ALA A 618 -9.86 -8.04 14.03
N PRO A 619 -10.26 -8.33 15.30
CA PRO A 619 -9.78 -9.50 16.01
C PRO A 619 -10.48 -10.77 15.50
N TRP A 620 -9.71 -11.85 15.38
CA TRP A 620 -10.24 -13.16 15.05
C TRP A 620 -11.16 -13.68 16.17
N SER A 621 -12.32 -14.24 15.81
CA SER A 621 -13.29 -14.77 16.76
C SER A 621 -13.78 -16.16 16.37
N PRO A 622 -13.34 -17.24 17.05
CA PRO A 622 -13.81 -18.59 16.80
C PRO A 622 -15.31 -18.79 17.05
N LYS A 623 -15.93 -17.90 17.84
CA LYS A 623 -17.36 -17.96 18.10
C LYS A 623 -18.18 -17.42 16.91
N SER A 624 -17.71 -16.35 16.28
CA SER A 624 -18.44 -15.68 15.21
C SER A 624 -18.47 -16.48 13.91
N ILE A 625 -17.42 -17.27 13.61
CA ILE A 625 -17.38 -18.10 12.41
C ILE A 625 -18.50 -19.15 12.39
N LYS A 626 -18.93 -19.66 13.56
CA LYS A 626 -20.05 -20.58 13.67
C LYS A 626 -21.38 -19.98 13.21
N GLY A 627 -21.53 -18.65 13.31
CA GLY A 627 -22.67 -17.92 12.79
C GLY A 627 -22.76 -17.98 11.26
N CYS A 628 -21.62 -17.79 10.59
CA CYS A 628 -21.52 -17.91 9.13
C CYS A 628 -21.79 -19.35 8.67
N ARG A 629 -21.29 -20.36 9.38
CA ARG A 629 -21.59 -21.77 9.10
C ARG A 629 -23.09 -22.06 9.19
N ARG A 630 -23.76 -21.61 10.26
CA ARG A 630 -25.22 -21.79 10.42
C ARG A 630 -26.02 -21.09 9.33
N PHE A 631 -25.56 -19.93 8.86
CA PHE A 631 -26.17 -19.25 7.72
C PHE A 631 -26.15 -20.12 6.47
N LEU A 632 -25.00 -20.70 6.11
CA LEU A 632 -24.89 -21.60 4.96
C LEU A 632 -25.71 -22.88 5.11
N GLU A 633 -25.78 -23.47 6.31
CA GLU A 633 -26.64 -24.64 6.59
C GLU A 633 -28.13 -24.31 6.43
N ARG A 634 -28.54 -23.09 6.78
CA ARG A 634 -29.90 -22.61 6.51
C ARG A 634 -30.15 -22.40 5.02
N VAL A 635 -29.17 -21.83 4.29
CA VAL A 635 -29.27 -21.70 2.82
C VAL A 635 -29.47 -23.10 2.19
N TRP A 636 -28.66 -24.08 2.60
CA TRP A 636 -28.80 -25.47 2.13
C TRP A 636 -30.16 -26.07 2.44
N SER A 637 -30.63 -25.93 3.65
CA SER A 637 -31.92 -26.52 4.10
C SER A 637 -33.13 -25.85 3.45
N LEU A 638 -33.01 -24.59 3.00
CA LEU A 638 -34.08 -23.88 2.32
C LEU A 638 -34.37 -24.49 0.94
N ALA A 639 -33.39 -25.10 0.29
CA ALA A 639 -33.57 -25.73 -1.03
C ALA A 639 -34.71 -26.78 -1.05
N GLU A 640 -34.93 -27.50 0.06
CA GLU A 640 -36.02 -28.50 0.18
C GLU A 640 -37.43 -27.86 0.31
N LYS A 641 -37.50 -26.53 0.52
CA LYS A 641 -38.74 -25.78 0.70
C LYS A 641 -39.09 -24.88 -0.47
N VAL A 642 -38.27 -24.85 -1.51
CA VAL A 642 -38.46 -24.00 -2.68
C VAL A 642 -39.69 -24.48 -3.45
N GLN A 643 -40.60 -23.57 -3.73
CA GLN A 643 -41.82 -23.79 -4.50
C GLN A 643 -41.61 -23.47 -5.97
N ASP A 644 -42.46 -23.98 -6.86
CA ASP A 644 -42.46 -23.62 -8.26
C ASP A 644 -42.84 -22.15 -8.45
N GLY A 645 -42.23 -21.51 -9.44
CA GLY A 645 -42.49 -20.11 -9.79
C GLY A 645 -41.35 -19.54 -10.64
N ASP A 646 -41.69 -18.96 -11.76
CA ASP A 646 -40.72 -18.44 -12.75
C ASP A 646 -40.50 -16.93 -12.64
N GLU A 647 -41.32 -16.24 -11.83
CA GLU A 647 -41.22 -14.79 -11.56
C GLU A 647 -41.22 -14.53 -10.05
N TYR A 648 -40.77 -13.33 -9.65
CA TYR A 648 -40.85 -12.92 -8.22
C TYR A 648 -42.30 -12.77 -7.80
N SER A 649 -42.62 -13.25 -6.62
CA SER A 649 -43.89 -13.03 -5.97
C SER A 649 -44.09 -11.54 -5.69
N LYS A 650 -45.32 -11.07 -5.69
CA LYS A 650 -45.65 -9.67 -5.33
C LYS A 650 -45.18 -9.30 -3.92
N GLU A 651 -45.11 -10.31 -3.05
CA GLU A 651 -44.70 -10.13 -1.65
C GLU A 651 -43.20 -9.87 -1.54
N HIS A 652 -42.37 -10.45 -2.42
CA HIS A 652 -40.93 -10.30 -2.40
C HIS A 652 -40.40 -9.36 -3.47
N GLU A 653 -41.19 -8.86 -4.44
CA GLU A 653 -40.71 -8.07 -5.57
C GLU A 653 -39.82 -6.91 -5.12
N ALA A 654 -40.26 -6.09 -4.18
CA ALA A 654 -39.50 -4.96 -3.67
C ALA A 654 -38.21 -5.40 -2.93
N LEU A 655 -38.31 -6.48 -2.12
CA LEU A 655 -37.15 -7.07 -1.44
C LEU A 655 -36.09 -7.54 -2.43
N MET A 656 -36.51 -8.24 -3.50
CA MET A 656 -35.61 -8.75 -4.53
C MET A 656 -34.85 -7.62 -5.19
N HIS A 657 -35.54 -6.62 -5.75
CA HIS A 657 -34.93 -5.51 -6.45
C HIS A 657 -34.01 -4.67 -5.54
N ARG A 658 -34.44 -4.38 -4.32
CA ARG A 658 -33.65 -3.67 -3.31
C ARG A 658 -32.40 -4.43 -2.92
N THR A 659 -32.48 -5.76 -2.74
CA THR A 659 -31.33 -6.57 -2.35
C THR A 659 -30.34 -6.74 -3.50
N ILE A 660 -30.80 -6.92 -4.74
CA ILE A 660 -29.93 -6.95 -5.93
C ILE A 660 -29.10 -5.65 -6.01
N LYS A 661 -29.76 -4.50 -5.91
CA LYS A 661 -29.11 -3.19 -5.89
C LYS A 661 -28.10 -3.10 -4.76
N LYS A 662 -28.52 -3.36 -3.53
CA LYS A 662 -27.68 -3.25 -2.32
C LYS A 662 -26.45 -4.13 -2.38
N VAL A 663 -26.58 -5.43 -2.71
CA VAL A 663 -25.46 -6.37 -2.80
C VAL A 663 -24.51 -5.97 -3.92
N GLY A 664 -25.04 -5.49 -5.05
CA GLY A 664 -24.26 -5.02 -6.17
C GLY A 664 -23.39 -3.82 -5.83
N GLU A 665 -23.98 -2.77 -5.22
CA GLU A 665 -23.28 -1.56 -4.80
C GLU A 665 -22.26 -1.83 -3.69
N ASP A 666 -22.60 -2.67 -2.72
CA ASP A 666 -21.72 -3.04 -1.62
C ASP A 666 -20.51 -3.85 -2.08
N ALA A 667 -20.68 -4.76 -3.06
CA ALA A 667 -19.57 -5.49 -3.65
C ALA A 667 -18.59 -4.54 -4.37
N ASP A 668 -19.07 -3.56 -5.13
CA ASP A 668 -18.25 -2.56 -5.84
C ASP A 668 -17.55 -1.58 -4.90
N SER A 669 -17.99 -1.48 -3.64
CA SER A 669 -17.40 -0.60 -2.61
C SER A 669 -16.70 -1.34 -1.47
N LEU A 670 -16.47 -2.66 -1.59
CA LEU A 670 -15.87 -3.53 -0.57
C LEU A 670 -16.59 -3.47 0.79
N LYS A 671 -17.91 -3.22 0.78
CA LYS A 671 -18.81 -3.27 1.95
C LYS A 671 -19.44 -4.66 2.09
N ALA A 672 -18.61 -5.70 2.00
CA ALA A 672 -19.08 -7.08 2.00
C ALA A 672 -19.88 -7.46 3.25
N ASN A 673 -19.56 -6.89 4.42
CA ASN A 673 -20.29 -7.09 5.66
C ASN A 673 -21.75 -6.67 5.57
N THR A 674 -22.06 -5.54 4.93
CA THR A 674 -23.44 -5.05 4.73
C THR A 674 -24.16 -5.82 3.63
N ALA A 675 -23.47 -6.25 2.58
CA ALA A 675 -24.01 -7.16 1.56
C ALA A 675 -24.44 -8.50 2.17
N ILE A 676 -23.57 -9.12 2.98
CA ILE A 676 -23.87 -10.39 3.68
C ILE A 676 -25.04 -10.21 4.64
N ALA A 677 -25.12 -9.11 5.38
CA ALA A 677 -26.25 -8.79 6.25
C ALA A 677 -27.57 -8.67 5.47
N ALA A 678 -27.57 -8.06 4.29
CA ALA A 678 -28.73 -7.98 3.42
C ALA A 678 -29.19 -9.36 2.94
N LEU A 679 -28.23 -10.26 2.59
CA LEU A 679 -28.52 -11.64 2.23
C LEU A 679 -29.07 -12.44 3.42
N MET A 680 -28.58 -12.23 4.62
CA MET A 680 -29.12 -12.85 5.84
C MET A 680 -30.57 -12.39 6.11
N THR A 681 -30.87 -11.13 5.90
CA THR A 681 -32.23 -10.57 6.02
C THR A 681 -33.15 -11.21 4.99
N MET A 682 -32.73 -11.27 3.73
CA MET A 682 -33.50 -11.91 2.66
C MET A 682 -33.78 -13.38 2.96
N LEU A 683 -32.78 -14.11 3.47
CA LEU A 683 -32.98 -15.52 3.90
C LEU A 683 -34.04 -15.65 5.01
N ASN A 684 -34.07 -14.74 5.98
CA ASN A 684 -35.08 -14.74 7.04
C ASN A 684 -36.49 -14.55 6.47
N GLU A 685 -36.68 -13.59 5.56
CA GLU A 685 -37.97 -13.37 4.88
C GLU A 685 -38.43 -14.62 4.12
N PHE A 686 -37.52 -15.34 3.45
CA PHE A 686 -37.83 -16.57 2.77
C PHE A 686 -38.28 -17.70 3.72
N TYR A 687 -37.70 -17.74 4.93
CA TYR A 687 -38.15 -18.71 5.95
C TYR A 687 -39.52 -18.36 6.50
N ASP A 688 -39.84 -17.07 6.63
CA ASP A 688 -41.10 -16.60 7.23
C ASP A 688 -42.24 -16.63 6.23
N LYS A 689 -41.99 -16.32 4.95
CA LYS A 689 -43.03 -16.16 3.94
C LYS A 689 -43.05 -17.18 2.80
N GLY A 690 -42.03 -18.07 2.79
CA GLY A 690 -41.81 -19.00 1.69
C GLY A 690 -40.91 -18.40 0.61
N VAL A 691 -40.54 -19.24 -0.36
CA VAL A 691 -39.63 -18.84 -1.47
C VAL A 691 -39.99 -19.67 -2.71
N ASN A 692 -39.99 -19.04 -3.88
CA ASN A 692 -40.13 -19.75 -5.15
C ASN A 692 -38.78 -19.90 -5.87
N LYS A 693 -38.80 -20.66 -6.96
CA LYS A 693 -37.60 -21.00 -7.73
C LYS A 693 -36.90 -19.78 -8.30
N ALA A 694 -37.64 -18.79 -8.85
CA ALA A 694 -37.03 -17.56 -9.41
C ALA A 694 -36.33 -16.73 -8.32
N GLU A 695 -36.93 -16.57 -7.14
CA GLU A 695 -36.39 -15.86 -6.00
C GLU A 695 -35.12 -16.53 -5.45
N TYR A 696 -35.18 -17.86 -5.29
CA TYR A 696 -34.06 -18.63 -4.76
C TYR A 696 -32.86 -18.64 -5.74
N LYS A 697 -33.10 -18.76 -7.05
CA LYS A 697 -32.07 -18.62 -8.08
C LYS A 697 -31.35 -17.26 -7.99
N THR A 698 -32.11 -16.19 -7.86
CA THR A 698 -31.54 -14.85 -7.71
C THR A 698 -30.75 -14.72 -6.41
N PHE A 699 -31.26 -15.23 -5.31
CA PHE A 699 -30.54 -15.28 -4.03
C PHE A 699 -29.19 -16.03 -4.17
N LEU A 700 -29.17 -17.20 -4.82
CA LEU A 700 -27.95 -17.97 -5.07
C LEU A 700 -26.96 -17.19 -5.95
N ALA A 701 -27.46 -16.47 -6.97
CA ALA A 701 -26.61 -15.64 -7.82
C ALA A 701 -25.95 -14.48 -7.05
N LEU A 702 -26.68 -13.83 -6.15
CA LEU A 702 -26.16 -12.78 -5.29
C LEU A 702 -25.17 -13.30 -4.24
N LEU A 703 -25.38 -14.51 -3.73
CA LEU A 703 -24.51 -15.16 -2.75
C LEU A 703 -23.25 -15.78 -3.38
N ASN A 704 -23.29 -16.14 -4.67
CA ASN A 704 -22.21 -16.87 -5.34
C ASN A 704 -20.82 -16.22 -5.19
N PRO A 705 -20.61 -14.90 -5.34
CA PRO A 705 -19.30 -14.30 -5.15
C PRO A 705 -18.73 -14.51 -3.74
N PHE A 706 -19.58 -14.63 -2.73
CA PHE A 706 -19.20 -14.80 -1.31
C PHE A 706 -18.99 -16.28 -0.93
N ALA A 707 -19.85 -17.16 -1.42
CA ALA A 707 -19.89 -18.58 -1.11
C ALA A 707 -20.09 -19.42 -2.39
N PRO A 708 -19.05 -19.52 -3.24
CA PRO A 708 -19.20 -20.05 -4.59
C PRO A 708 -19.49 -21.56 -4.62
N HIS A 709 -18.95 -22.36 -3.71
CA HIS A 709 -19.10 -23.80 -3.78
C HIS A 709 -20.53 -24.27 -3.46
N ILE A 710 -21.09 -23.81 -2.36
CA ILE A 710 -22.46 -24.16 -1.96
C ILE A 710 -23.48 -23.69 -2.98
N THR A 711 -23.29 -22.50 -3.53
CA THR A 711 -24.23 -21.89 -4.48
C THR A 711 -24.20 -22.59 -5.84
N GLU A 712 -23.04 -23.04 -6.33
CA GLU A 712 -22.94 -23.88 -7.53
C GLU A 712 -23.66 -25.23 -7.34
N GLU A 713 -23.47 -25.84 -6.17
CA GLU A 713 -24.13 -27.12 -5.88
C GLU A 713 -25.65 -26.99 -5.85
N LEU A 714 -26.16 -25.98 -5.17
CA LEU A 714 -27.60 -25.72 -5.10
C LEU A 714 -28.19 -25.29 -6.45
N TRP A 715 -27.44 -24.54 -7.27
CA TRP A 715 -27.80 -24.20 -8.65
C TRP A 715 -28.00 -25.45 -9.49
N GLN A 716 -27.08 -26.40 -9.42
CA GLN A 716 -27.18 -27.67 -10.12
C GLN A 716 -28.37 -28.52 -9.61
N GLN A 717 -28.63 -28.50 -8.31
CA GLN A 717 -29.78 -29.24 -7.71
C GLN A 717 -31.12 -28.68 -8.15
N LEU A 718 -31.21 -27.39 -8.48
CA LEU A 718 -32.41 -26.76 -9.07
C LEU A 718 -32.64 -27.17 -10.55
N GLY A 719 -31.75 -27.98 -11.13
CA GLY A 719 -31.83 -28.43 -12.53
C GLY A 719 -31.31 -27.39 -13.54
N GLU A 720 -30.62 -26.35 -13.08
CA GLU A 720 -30.05 -25.35 -13.97
C GLU A 720 -28.84 -25.89 -14.71
N THR A 721 -28.69 -25.50 -15.98
CA THR A 721 -27.57 -25.87 -16.82
C THR A 721 -26.48 -24.80 -16.80
N GLY A 722 -25.21 -25.20 -16.88
CA GLY A 722 -24.09 -24.28 -16.83
C GLY A 722 -23.65 -23.94 -15.41
N LEU A 723 -22.61 -23.10 -15.31
CA LEU A 723 -22.02 -22.66 -14.05
C LEU A 723 -22.64 -21.34 -13.59
N LEU A 724 -23.03 -21.27 -12.34
CA LEU A 724 -23.55 -20.03 -11.74
C LEU A 724 -22.50 -18.91 -11.76
N SER A 725 -21.23 -19.24 -11.55
CA SER A 725 -20.12 -18.27 -11.53
C SER A 725 -19.92 -17.51 -12.87
N VAL A 726 -20.52 -17.96 -13.95
CA VAL A 726 -20.51 -17.29 -15.26
C VAL A 726 -21.92 -16.97 -15.78
N ALA A 727 -22.96 -17.22 -15.00
CA ALA A 727 -24.31 -16.80 -15.30
C ALA A 727 -24.47 -15.27 -15.19
N PRO A 728 -25.44 -14.66 -15.88
CA PRO A 728 -25.66 -13.21 -15.82
C PRO A 728 -25.95 -12.72 -14.40
N TRP A 729 -25.34 -11.61 -13.99
CA TRP A 729 -25.66 -10.93 -12.76
C TRP A 729 -27.13 -10.47 -12.77
N PRO A 730 -27.89 -10.68 -11.70
CA PRO A 730 -29.29 -10.28 -11.66
C PRO A 730 -29.47 -8.78 -11.88
N ALA A 731 -30.43 -8.40 -12.72
CA ALA A 731 -30.80 -7.01 -12.94
C ALA A 731 -31.89 -6.57 -11.94
N TYR A 732 -31.93 -5.29 -11.61
CA TYR A 732 -32.98 -4.72 -10.81
C TYR A 732 -33.65 -3.55 -11.53
N ASP A 733 -34.88 -3.27 -11.16
CA ASP A 733 -35.64 -2.10 -11.58
C ASP A 733 -35.73 -1.13 -10.39
N GLU A 734 -35.21 0.08 -10.58
CA GLU A 734 -35.17 1.11 -9.53
C GLU A 734 -36.58 1.45 -9.01
N ALA A 735 -37.58 1.52 -9.90
CA ALA A 735 -38.97 1.81 -9.54
C ALA A 735 -39.59 0.74 -8.63
N LYS A 736 -39.07 -0.49 -8.66
CA LYS A 736 -39.55 -1.63 -7.87
C LYS A 736 -38.80 -1.84 -6.56
N THR A 737 -37.80 -1.02 -6.26
CA THR A 737 -37.04 -1.11 -5.00
C THR A 737 -37.84 -0.64 -3.79
N VAL A 738 -38.92 0.11 -4.00
CA VAL A 738 -39.83 0.63 -2.97
C VAL A 738 -41.01 -0.30 -2.85
N GLU A 739 -41.42 -0.62 -1.63
CA GLU A 739 -42.64 -1.39 -1.40
C GLU A 739 -43.87 -0.60 -1.89
N SER A 740 -44.69 -1.25 -2.69
CA SER A 740 -45.97 -0.66 -3.14
C SER A 740 -46.96 -0.41 -2.00
N THR A 741 -46.76 -1.11 -0.88
CA THR A 741 -47.58 -0.94 0.34
C THR A 741 -46.66 -0.84 1.56
N VAL A 742 -47.08 -0.03 2.52
CA VAL A 742 -46.45 0.14 3.83
C VAL A 742 -47.37 -0.31 4.94
N GLU A 743 -46.81 -0.97 5.95
CA GLU A 743 -47.58 -1.30 7.16
C GLU A 743 -47.36 -0.19 8.20
N MET A 744 -48.46 0.41 8.63
CA MET A 744 -48.42 1.50 9.61
C MET A 744 -49.03 1.06 10.91
N ALA A 745 -48.36 1.32 12.03
CA ALA A 745 -48.91 1.09 13.36
C ALA A 745 -50.02 2.09 13.68
N VAL A 746 -51.15 1.63 14.24
CA VAL A 746 -52.22 2.50 14.71
C VAL A 746 -52.22 2.52 16.22
N GLN A 747 -52.10 3.72 16.76
CA GLN A 747 -52.15 3.99 18.21
C GLN A 747 -53.39 4.77 18.59
N VAL A 748 -53.89 4.49 19.79
CA VAL A 748 -54.89 5.33 20.47
C VAL A 748 -54.29 5.81 21.78
N ASN A 749 -54.18 7.13 21.93
CA ASN A 749 -53.50 7.80 23.05
C ASN A 749 -52.10 7.22 23.30
N GLY A 750 -51.32 6.99 22.22
CA GLY A 750 -49.96 6.49 22.26
C GLY A 750 -49.81 4.98 22.54
N LYS A 751 -50.91 4.22 22.69
CA LYS A 751 -50.90 2.77 22.89
C LYS A 751 -51.27 2.08 21.57
N LEU A 752 -50.41 1.13 21.13
CA LEU A 752 -50.65 0.32 19.93
C LEU A 752 -51.99 -0.42 20.04
N LYS A 753 -52.83 -0.31 18.99
CA LYS A 753 -54.17 -0.94 18.90
C LYS A 753 -54.36 -1.80 17.67
N GLY A 754 -53.65 -1.54 16.59
CA GLY A 754 -53.71 -2.29 15.35
C GLY A 754 -52.61 -1.89 14.39
N THR A 755 -52.61 -2.56 13.21
CA THR A 755 -51.75 -2.22 12.08
C THR A 755 -52.60 -2.17 10.82
N ILE A 756 -52.29 -1.22 9.93
CA ILE A 756 -53.01 -1.03 8.65
C ILE A 756 -51.99 -1.16 7.51
N LYS A 757 -52.39 -1.77 6.38
CA LYS A 757 -51.60 -1.80 5.14
C LYS A 757 -52.18 -0.77 4.16
N LEU A 758 -51.33 0.09 3.65
CA LEU A 758 -51.66 1.15 2.72
C LEU A 758 -50.69 1.22 1.55
N ALA A 759 -51.15 1.77 0.42
CA ALA A 759 -50.19 2.13 -0.64
C ALA A 759 -49.11 3.08 -0.09
N ALA A 760 -47.83 2.90 -0.52
CA ALA A 760 -46.69 3.67 0.00
C ALA A 760 -46.85 5.17 -0.28
N ASP A 761 -47.56 5.52 -1.32
CA ASP A 761 -47.93 6.88 -1.76
C ASP A 761 -49.29 7.37 -1.21
N ALA A 762 -49.92 6.58 -0.30
CA ALA A 762 -51.21 6.96 0.30
C ALA A 762 -51.06 8.28 1.06
N ASP A 763 -52.01 9.14 0.84
CA ASP A 763 -52.06 10.42 1.53
C ASP A 763 -52.40 10.30 3.01
N LYS A 764 -52.30 11.38 3.73
CA LYS A 764 -52.58 11.44 5.15
C LYS A 764 -54.02 11.07 5.49
N GLN A 765 -54.97 11.43 4.62
CA GLN A 765 -56.39 11.15 4.84
C GLN A 765 -56.68 9.64 4.66
N ALA A 766 -56.14 9.01 3.64
CA ALA A 766 -56.28 7.57 3.43
C ALA A 766 -55.72 6.75 4.62
N ALA A 767 -54.61 7.22 5.24
CA ALA A 767 -54.04 6.59 6.43
C ALA A 767 -54.98 6.71 7.65
N ILE A 768 -55.62 7.86 7.80
CA ILE A 768 -56.60 8.07 8.88
C ILE A 768 -57.83 7.20 8.66
N ASP A 769 -58.39 7.19 7.45
CA ASP A 769 -59.58 6.41 7.10
C ASP A 769 -59.37 4.92 7.33
N ALA A 770 -58.25 4.40 6.91
CA ALA A 770 -57.87 3.02 7.15
C ALA A 770 -57.67 2.71 8.64
N ALA A 771 -57.08 3.62 9.39
CA ALA A 771 -56.91 3.45 10.84
C ALA A 771 -58.26 3.45 11.58
N LEU A 772 -59.22 4.22 11.13
CA LEU A 772 -60.58 4.26 11.68
C LEU A 772 -61.38 3.02 11.27
N ALA A 773 -61.09 2.37 10.17
CA ALA A 773 -61.73 1.14 9.71
C ALA A 773 -61.21 -0.12 10.42
N GLU A 774 -60.07 -0.06 11.11
CA GLU A 774 -59.48 -1.19 11.82
C GLU A 774 -60.32 -1.58 13.05
N GLU A 775 -60.84 -2.80 13.14
CA GLU A 775 -61.80 -3.28 14.15
C GLU A 775 -61.32 -3.05 15.58
N LYS A 776 -60.06 -3.32 15.89
CA LYS A 776 -59.46 -3.14 17.23
C LYS A 776 -59.32 -1.64 17.59
N VAL A 777 -59.19 -0.79 16.62
CA VAL A 777 -59.12 0.65 16.78
C VAL A 777 -60.55 1.17 17.03
N GLN A 778 -61.55 0.70 16.29
CA GLN A 778 -62.94 1.06 16.49
C GLN A 778 -63.40 0.77 17.93
N HIS A 779 -63.08 -0.45 18.43
CA HIS A 779 -63.37 -0.78 19.84
C HIS A 779 -62.62 0.11 20.85
N ALA A 780 -61.39 0.55 20.51
CA ALA A 780 -60.61 1.39 21.40
C ALA A 780 -61.12 2.86 21.48
N ILE A 781 -61.83 3.33 20.46
CA ILE A 781 -62.34 4.70 20.34
C ILE A 781 -63.86 4.75 20.59
N GLU A 782 -64.53 3.62 20.79
CA GLU A 782 -66.02 3.57 21.04
C GLU A 782 -66.37 4.41 22.22
N GLY A 783 -67.38 5.29 22.01
CA GLY A 783 -67.87 6.23 23.02
C GLY A 783 -66.94 7.41 23.34
N LYS A 784 -65.86 7.61 22.61
CA LYS A 784 -64.91 8.69 22.81
C LYS A 784 -64.86 9.66 21.62
N GLN A 785 -64.51 10.91 21.92
CA GLN A 785 -64.35 11.94 20.89
C GLN A 785 -62.90 12.03 20.45
N ILE A 786 -62.64 11.95 19.13
CA ILE A 786 -61.31 12.17 18.59
C ILE A 786 -60.96 13.65 18.63
N VAL A 787 -59.94 14.01 19.40
CA VAL A 787 -59.46 15.40 19.58
C VAL A 787 -58.31 15.77 18.66
N LYS A 788 -57.51 14.79 18.26
CA LYS A 788 -56.33 15.00 17.37
C LYS A 788 -55.96 13.73 16.63
N GLN A 789 -55.61 13.90 15.36
CA GLN A 789 -55.11 12.84 14.51
C GLN A 789 -53.69 13.18 14.08
N ILE A 790 -52.72 12.33 14.41
CA ILE A 790 -51.31 12.52 14.12
C ILE A 790 -50.88 11.39 13.18
N VAL A 791 -50.43 11.75 11.99
CA VAL A 791 -49.90 10.80 10.98
C VAL A 791 -48.43 11.08 10.70
N VAL A 792 -47.62 10.09 10.91
CA VAL A 792 -46.21 10.06 10.41
C VAL A 792 -46.22 9.13 9.20
N PRO A 793 -46.07 9.66 7.97
CA PRO A 793 -46.18 8.88 6.75
C PRO A 793 -45.28 7.63 6.79
N GLY A 794 -45.83 6.48 6.38
CA GLY A 794 -45.13 5.21 6.34
C GLY A 794 -44.74 4.59 7.69
N LYS A 795 -45.18 5.17 8.82
CA LYS A 795 -44.79 4.69 10.15
C LYS A 795 -45.97 4.50 11.12
N ILE A 796 -46.74 5.53 11.36
CA ILE A 796 -47.71 5.49 12.46
C ILE A 796 -48.87 6.43 12.24
N VAL A 797 -50.09 5.99 12.67
CA VAL A 797 -51.23 6.83 12.88
C VAL A 797 -51.55 6.82 14.37
N ASN A 798 -51.58 7.97 15.02
CA ASN A 798 -51.98 8.07 16.43
C ASN A 798 -53.27 8.92 16.57
N LEU A 799 -54.30 8.27 17.06
CA LEU A 799 -55.59 8.91 17.35
C LEU A 799 -55.63 9.30 18.82
N VAL A 800 -55.67 10.59 19.06
CA VAL A 800 -55.84 11.13 20.44
C VAL A 800 -57.34 11.26 20.70
N VAL A 801 -57.86 10.54 21.69
CA VAL A 801 -59.27 10.52 22.06
C VAL A 801 -59.46 10.98 23.52
N LYS A 802 -60.58 11.55 23.75
CA LYS A 802 -60.98 12.07 25.09
C LYS A 802 -62.32 11.46 25.51
#